data_61e49b0c07ccc4b1f93e9b36e643b6f6
#
_entry.id   61e49b0c07ccc4b1f93e9b36e643b6f6
#
_cell.length_a   1.000
_cell.length_b   1.000
_cell.length_c   1.000
_cell.angle_alpha   90.00
_cell.angle_beta   90.00
_cell.angle_gamma   90.00
#
_symmetry.space_group_name_H-M   'P 1'
#
loop_
_entity.id
_entity.type
_entity.pdbx_description
1 polymer ?
#
loop_
_entity_poly.entity_id
_entity_poly.type
_entity_poly.pdbx_seq_one_letter_code
_entity_poly.pdbx_strand_id
1 'polypeptide(L)'
;MYIGIINYEKDLLFTHINSNLKFDPSKSENGVYSWCWNEIYDTGVDITLKLERECYVGAVNFTVPDVSLAEANVIIEGVTSGSRRSSDHTLFGGKISIPVGRHAKALKLRLHADFQDVEISDIEILGAYNDEVPLIYPTPKSVKRKNAHAYISDVIPASSDPDEIFAANFLREGLTEKIGEWRHADGITVIIKKESLYDGERYTVNCSEKSVTVSAKSRISLLYGIDTLLSLATKNGLYLADVDDEPSQKLRGFHFGLPHKDRIEFTKRLMRYVLIPMRYNTVFLEFAGGMRFDKHPEISEGWLRAAENAKAGKQPYMPHSDKVSNRSLLEKETVKELVSYIKELGLALIPEVQSLAHVQYITYAHPEISELDNTDVEIDVREGADARPEKFYAHSYCPSNPKSYEIIYDIIDEIVEITEPSGYVHMGHDEVYQIGLCDKCSKKLPSELFAEHVIAMHSYLAKKGLKMMMWSDMLHPAPVTDYLTYKAIDKIPKDIIMLDFIWYFHPNRDIEDNLLSKGFKVAVGNLYSSHYPRFKSRVKKDGMIGGEVSMWLITDEDILAKNGKLWDIMYLSEMLWNTEGFDETNRKTYTEIISKYIQPATRDKIRGKFRPHGYTETRFELSGVSDKIPEELISLCPDAKLAESIRVAVNGKYDRIVFEHATLNIAPRIVWMPNFDVGKYIIEYEDGEISAAEIRYAENVMCYKSSYALPKHQQYYRHFGYEGTWFSDPVYEGKNTYGEDMTVSGFVWENPYPDKRIKTITYTPKETDYCDLVIAGIIGLK
;
A
#
# COMPACT_ATOMS: atom_id res chain seq x y z
N MET A 1 13.91 -2.54 4.05
CA MET A 1 15.12 -2.48 4.90
C MET A 1 16.29 -2.94 4.09
N TYR A 2 17.31 -2.13 3.96
CA TYR A 2 18.52 -2.64 3.35
C TYR A 2 19.13 -3.66 4.29
N ILE A 3 19.33 -4.82 3.73
CA ILE A 3 19.88 -5.97 4.39
C ILE A 3 21.14 -6.35 3.64
N GLY A 4 22.30 -6.08 4.24
CA GLY A 4 23.58 -6.62 3.79
C GLY A 4 23.81 -7.99 4.41
N ILE A 5 24.84 -8.69 3.94
CA ILE A 5 25.28 -9.93 4.57
C ILE A 5 25.90 -9.59 5.93
N ILE A 6 25.36 -10.19 6.98
CA ILE A 6 25.87 -10.08 8.35
C ILE A 6 26.84 -11.24 8.58
N ASN A 7 28.02 -10.92 9.08
CA ASN A 7 29.01 -11.93 9.44
C ASN A 7 28.59 -12.62 10.76
N TYR A 8 28.79 -13.92 10.82
CA TYR A 8 28.59 -14.74 12.01
C TYR A 8 29.75 -15.75 12.15
N GLU A 9 29.92 -16.27 13.37
CA GLU A 9 30.90 -17.31 13.62
C GLU A 9 30.59 -18.55 12.77
N LYS A 10 31.57 -19.04 11.99
CA LYS A 10 31.37 -20.17 11.08
C LYS A 10 31.39 -21.53 11.79
N ASP A 11 31.88 -21.58 13.02
CA ASP A 11 31.77 -22.76 13.88
C ASP A 11 30.38 -22.76 14.52
N LEU A 12 29.42 -23.37 13.83
CA LEU A 12 28.05 -23.41 14.26
C LEU A 12 27.87 -24.39 15.41
N LEU A 13 27.14 -23.97 16.42
CA LEU A 13 26.72 -24.84 17.52
C LEU A 13 25.36 -25.46 17.19
N PHE A 14 25.36 -26.78 17.01
CA PHE A 14 24.14 -27.58 16.82
C PHE A 14 23.74 -28.22 18.14
N THR A 15 22.47 -28.17 18.47
CA THR A 15 21.91 -28.80 19.69
C THR A 15 20.56 -29.43 19.39
N HIS A 16 20.25 -30.55 20.04
CA HIS A 16 18.90 -31.13 20.03
C HIS A 16 17.92 -30.20 20.76
N ILE A 17 16.69 -30.09 20.27
CA ILE A 17 15.68 -29.20 20.85
C ILE A 17 15.34 -29.60 22.30
N ASN A 18 15.27 -30.90 22.62
CA ASN A 18 14.90 -31.41 23.93
C ASN A 18 16.09 -31.78 24.85
N SER A 19 17.31 -31.54 24.39
CA SER A 19 18.51 -31.76 25.20
C SER A 19 19.52 -30.66 24.96
N ASN A 20 20.24 -30.26 26.00
CA ASN A 20 21.34 -29.31 25.86
C ASN A 20 22.64 -30.00 25.37
N LEU A 21 22.53 -31.21 24.84
CA LEU A 21 23.69 -31.93 24.29
C LEU A 21 24.12 -31.29 22.98
N LYS A 22 25.44 -31.11 22.84
CA LYS A 22 25.99 -30.67 21.55
C LYS A 22 25.85 -31.80 20.54
N PHE A 23 25.46 -31.41 19.34
CA PHE A 23 25.34 -32.26 18.18
C PHE A 23 26.27 -31.72 17.12
N ASP A 24 27.04 -32.56 16.45
CA ASP A 24 28.00 -32.17 15.42
C ASP A 24 27.63 -32.89 14.10
N PRO A 25 26.82 -32.25 13.24
CA PRO A 25 26.49 -32.86 11.96
C PRO A 25 27.70 -32.97 11.06
N SER A 26 27.71 -33.91 10.14
CA SER A 26 28.74 -34.01 9.14
C SER A 26 28.76 -32.73 8.28
N LYS A 27 29.96 -32.15 8.12
CA LYS A 27 30.16 -30.96 7.30
C LYS A 27 30.96 -31.34 6.06
N SER A 28 30.43 -31.05 4.87
CA SER A 28 31.17 -31.21 3.61
C SER A 28 32.18 -30.07 3.40
N GLU A 29 33.15 -30.27 2.52
CA GLU A 29 34.15 -29.24 2.12
C GLU A 29 33.45 -27.98 1.55
N ASN A 30 32.24 -28.11 1.03
CA ASN A 30 31.46 -27.03 0.43
C ASN A 30 30.55 -26.27 1.41
N GLY A 31 30.70 -26.53 2.73
CA GLY A 31 29.86 -25.86 3.74
C GLY A 31 28.43 -26.39 3.86
N VAL A 32 28.20 -27.58 3.32
CA VAL A 32 26.93 -28.31 3.49
C VAL A 32 26.98 -29.05 4.82
N TYR A 33 25.88 -28.94 5.60
CA TYR A 33 25.67 -29.66 6.85
C TYR A 33 24.60 -30.71 6.63
N SER A 34 24.86 -31.98 7.01
CA SER A 34 23.90 -33.06 6.90
C SER A 34 23.80 -33.87 8.19
N TRP A 35 22.58 -34.33 8.48
CA TRP A 35 22.31 -35.22 9.61
C TRP A 35 21.09 -36.10 9.31
N CYS A 36 21.05 -37.28 9.94
CA CYS A 36 19.92 -38.18 9.80
C CYS A 36 18.91 -38.05 10.94
N TRP A 37 17.68 -38.38 10.65
CA TRP A 37 16.60 -38.32 11.60
C TRP A 37 16.87 -39.13 12.89
N ASN A 38 17.55 -40.27 12.78
CA ASN A 38 17.92 -41.08 13.94
C ASN A 38 18.84 -40.39 14.94
N GLU A 39 19.50 -39.31 14.51
CA GLU A 39 20.37 -38.48 15.36
C GLU A 39 19.60 -37.36 16.06
N ILE A 40 18.38 -37.07 15.60
CA ILE A 40 17.56 -35.94 16.05
C ILE A 40 16.31 -36.40 16.78
N TYR A 41 16.36 -37.31 17.63
CA TYR A 41 15.24 -37.81 18.44
C TYR A 41 14.02 -36.84 18.49
N ASP A 42 12.98 -37.14 17.71
CA ASP A 42 11.61 -36.62 17.77
C ASP A 42 11.38 -35.12 17.59
N THR A 43 12.37 -34.24 17.54
CA THR A 43 12.09 -32.84 17.85
C THR A 43 12.83 -31.81 17.02
N GLY A 44 13.79 -32.23 16.24
CA GLY A 44 14.59 -31.33 15.41
C GLY A 44 15.85 -30.77 16.08
N VAL A 45 16.46 -29.80 15.44
CA VAL A 45 17.76 -29.25 15.80
C VAL A 45 17.73 -27.72 15.92
N ASP A 46 18.41 -27.19 16.92
CA ASP A 46 18.75 -25.76 17.04
C ASP A 46 20.16 -25.52 16.54
N ILE A 47 20.29 -24.64 15.56
CA ILE A 47 21.59 -24.15 15.06
C ILE A 47 21.78 -22.74 15.62
N THR A 48 22.80 -22.57 16.47
CA THR A 48 23.12 -21.25 17.03
C THR A 48 24.09 -20.51 16.11
N LEU A 49 23.70 -19.32 15.70
CA LEU A 49 24.45 -18.39 14.88
C LEU A 49 24.82 -17.18 15.75
N LYS A 50 26.09 -17.08 16.14
CA LYS A 50 26.59 -15.92 16.88
C LYS A 50 27.06 -14.87 15.90
N LEU A 51 26.55 -13.65 16.04
CA LEU A 51 26.86 -12.53 15.16
C LEU A 51 28.14 -11.84 15.61
N GLU A 52 28.90 -11.29 14.68
CA GLU A 52 30.12 -10.54 14.97
C GLU A 52 29.89 -9.41 15.99
N ARG A 53 28.73 -8.78 15.91
CA ARG A 53 28.24 -7.75 16.84
C ARG A 53 26.74 -7.65 16.75
N GLU A 54 26.15 -6.94 17.70
CA GLU A 54 24.72 -6.64 17.66
C GLU A 54 24.32 -5.93 16.35
N CYS A 55 23.29 -6.46 15.70
CA CYS A 55 22.81 -5.93 14.45
C CYS A 55 21.29 -6.14 14.31
N TYR A 56 20.69 -5.42 13.41
CA TYR A 56 19.36 -5.71 12.94
C TYR A 56 19.42 -6.89 11.97
N VAL A 57 18.69 -7.95 12.28
CA VAL A 57 18.50 -9.13 11.43
C VAL A 57 17.22 -8.97 10.66
N GLY A 58 17.29 -8.80 9.35
CA GLY A 58 16.15 -8.66 8.45
C GLY A 58 15.61 -10.00 8.01
N ALA A 59 16.48 -10.94 7.62
CA ALA A 59 16.10 -12.30 7.24
C ALA A 59 17.24 -13.28 7.46
N VAL A 60 16.90 -14.56 7.58
CA VAL A 60 17.85 -15.68 7.52
C VAL A 60 17.50 -16.53 6.30
N ASN A 61 18.49 -16.68 5.41
CA ASN A 61 18.38 -17.48 4.20
C ASN A 61 19.20 -18.75 4.36
N PHE A 62 18.76 -19.83 3.75
CA PHE A 62 19.53 -21.08 3.63
C PHE A 62 18.94 -21.93 2.50
N THR A 63 19.71 -22.91 2.07
CA THR A 63 19.30 -23.85 1.02
C THR A 63 19.06 -25.22 1.61
N VAL A 64 17.95 -25.84 1.24
CA VAL A 64 17.61 -27.24 1.50
C VAL A 64 17.41 -27.89 0.13
N PRO A 65 18.35 -28.73 -0.34
CA PRO A 65 18.31 -29.26 -1.72
C PRO A 65 17.03 -30.02 -2.04
N ASP A 66 16.58 -30.83 -1.08
CA ASP A 66 15.38 -31.64 -1.20
C ASP A 66 14.24 -31.15 -0.32
N VAL A 67 13.04 -31.60 -0.59
CA VAL A 67 11.83 -31.35 0.22
C VAL A 67 11.97 -32.16 1.51
N SER A 68 12.51 -31.56 2.57
CA SER A 68 12.87 -32.27 3.80
C SER A 68 12.51 -31.61 5.12
N LEU A 69 12.06 -30.34 5.12
CA LEU A 69 11.68 -29.62 6.34
C LEU A 69 10.18 -29.50 6.51
N ALA A 70 9.69 -29.81 7.72
CA ALA A 70 8.32 -29.55 8.16
C ALA A 70 8.16 -28.14 8.71
N GLU A 71 9.18 -27.66 9.46
CA GLU A 71 9.16 -26.33 10.06
C GLU A 71 10.59 -25.76 10.18
N ALA A 72 10.71 -24.46 9.97
CA ALA A 72 11.93 -23.70 10.23
C ALA A 72 11.56 -22.39 10.96
N ASN A 73 12.20 -22.17 12.12
CA ASN A 73 11.98 -20.98 12.93
C ASN A 73 13.29 -20.26 13.22
N VAL A 74 13.25 -18.94 13.20
CA VAL A 74 14.33 -18.11 13.74
C VAL A 74 13.92 -17.62 15.13
N ILE A 75 14.77 -17.89 16.13
CA ILE A 75 14.54 -17.57 17.52
C ILE A 75 15.61 -16.60 18.00
N ILE A 76 15.20 -15.46 18.52
CA ILE A 76 16.06 -14.45 19.12
C ILE A 76 15.63 -14.26 20.58
N GLU A 77 16.56 -14.35 21.52
CA GLU A 77 16.30 -14.21 22.97
C GLU A 77 15.16 -15.09 23.46
N GLY A 78 15.06 -16.31 22.95
CA GLY A 78 14.02 -17.28 23.33
C GLY A 78 12.66 -17.06 22.65
N VAL A 79 12.52 -16.04 21.81
CA VAL A 79 11.26 -15.72 21.12
C VAL A 79 11.34 -16.06 19.64
N THR A 80 10.35 -16.77 19.11
CA THR A 80 10.22 -17.02 17.68
C THR A 80 9.98 -15.69 16.95
N SER A 81 10.98 -15.27 16.20
CA SER A 81 11.03 -13.98 15.50
C SER A 81 10.75 -14.07 14.00
N GLY A 82 10.74 -15.26 13.47
CA GLY A 82 10.35 -15.59 12.11
C GLY A 82 10.07 -17.08 11.99
N SER A 83 9.16 -17.48 11.10
CA SER A 83 8.84 -18.90 10.93
C SER A 83 8.41 -19.22 9.51
N ARG A 84 8.68 -20.45 9.10
CA ARG A 84 8.11 -21.07 7.90
C ARG A 84 7.66 -22.48 8.24
N ARG A 85 6.44 -22.84 7.88
CA ARG A 85 5.85 -24.16 8.13
C ARG A 85 5.30 -24.73 6.83
N SER A 86 5.34 -26.04 6.71
CA SER A 86 4.60 -26.74 5.67
C SER A 86 3.10 -26.60 5.94
N SER A 87 2.32 -26.46 4.90
CA SER A 87 0.87 -26.61 4.96
C SER A 87 0.49 -28.03 4.50
N ASP A 88 -0.45 -28.67 5.20
CA ASP A 88 -1.05 -29.94 4.80
C ASP A 88 -0.07 -31.13 4.62
N HIS A 89 0.81 -31.36 5.57
CA HIS A 89 1.75 -32.48 5.61
C HIS A 89 2.75 -32.55 4.43
N THR A 90 2.93 -31.47 3.68
CA THR A 90 3.97 -31.39 2.65
C THR A 90 5.23 -30.75 3.20
N LEU A 91 6.34 -31.44 3.13
CA LEU A 91 7.66 -30.89 3.47
C LEU A 91 8.05 -29.80 2.47
N PHE A 92 8.98 -28.91 2.83
CA PHE A 92 9.47 -27.87 1.94
C PHE A 92 11.01 -27.90 1.81
N GLY A 93 11.50 -27.41 0.67
CA GLY A 93 12.91 -27.35 0.31
C GLY A 93 13.23 -26.22 -0.69
N GLY A 94 14.43 -26.23 -1.23
CA GLY A 94 14.95 -25.19 -2.11
C GLY A 94 15.58 -24.03 -1.34
N LYS A 95 15.68 -22.86 -1.95
CA LYS A 95 16.14 -21.64 -1.28
C LYS A 95 15.05 -21.12 -0.37
N ILE A 96 15.34 -21.04 0.91
CA ILE A 96 14.41 -20.64 1.96
C ILE A 96 14.85 -19.29 2.49
N SER A 97 13.91 -18.36 2.65
CA SER A 97 14.10 -17.09 3.33
C SER A 97 13.12 -17.00 4.48
N ILE A 98 13.62 -16.73 5.67
CA ILE A 98 12.80 -16.48 6.87
C ILE A 98 13.03 -15.04 7.29
N PRO A 99 12.06 -14.17 7.04
CA PRO A 99 12.12 -12.81 7.53
C PRO A 99 12.07 -12.76 9.06
N VAL A 100 12.85 -11.85 9.66
CA VAL A 100 13.05 -11.78 11.12
C VAL A 100 12.67 -10.42 11.69
N GLY A 101 13.24 -9.35 11.18
CA GLY A 101 12.87 -8.00 11.58
C GLY A 101 13.28 -7.56 13.00
N ARG A 102 14.36 -8.10 13.59
CA ARG A 102 14.75 -7.83 14.98
C ARG A 102 16.26 -7.61 15.16
N HIS A 103 16.62 -6.89 16.22
CA HIS A 103 18.00 -6.79 16.69
C HIS A 103 18.44 -8.06 17.43
N ALA A 104 19.67 -8.48 17.20
CA ALA A 104 20.25 -9.65 17.83
C ALA A 104 21.78 -9.57 17.93
N LYS A 105 22.34 -10.21 18.96
CA LYS A 105 23.77 -10.59 19.08
C LYS A 105 24.01 -12.04 18.67
N ALA A 106 22.95 -12.84 18.77
CA ALA A 106 22.92 -14.22 18.34
C ALA A 106 21.48 -14.61 18.02
N LEU A 107 21.31 -15.59 17.16
CA LEU A 107 20.02 -16.19 16.89
C LEU A 107 20.13 -17.71 16.82
N LYS A 108 19.00 -18.38 16.94
CA LYS A 108 18.88 -19.81 16.70
C LYS A 108 18.02 -20.05 15.48
N LEU A 109 18.51 -20.84 14.55
CA LEU A 109 17.70 -21.42 13.49
C LEU A 109 17.24 -22.80 13.97
N ARG A 110 15.93 -22.95 14.24
CA ARG A 110 15.29 -24.19 14.66
C ARG A 110 14.68 -24.89 13.48
N LEU A 111 15.10 -26.13 13.24
CA LEU A 111 14.63 -26.93 12.11
C LEU A 111 13.94 -28.21 12.59
N HIS A 112 12.79 -28.51 12.02
CA HIS A 112 12.09 -29.77 12.17
C HIS A 112 11.95 -30.49 10.85
N ALA A 113 12.19 -31.77 10.86
CA ALA A 113 11.98 -32.67 9.73
C ALA A 113 11.13 -33.85 10.13
N ASP A 114 10.26 -34.32 9.23
CA ASP A 114 9.46 -35.50 9.44
C ASP A 114 10.15 -36.74 8.85
N PHE A 115 10.89 -37.47 9.69
CA PHE A 115 11.48 -38.77 9.38
C PHE A 115 12.39 -38.81 8.14
N GLN A 116 13.15 -37.74 7.90
CA GLN A 116 14.04 -37.67 6.76
C GLN A 116 15.43 -37.18 7.15
N ASP A 117 16.42 -37.57 6.35
CA ASP A 117 17.73 -36.97 6.41
C ASP A 117 17.63 -35.52 5.97
N VAL A 118 18.35 -34.65 6.62
CA VAL A 118 18.35 -33.21 6.36
C VAL A 118 19.73 -32.76 5.89
N GLU A 119 19.71 -31.97 4.85
CA GLU A 119 20.90 -31.30 4.35
C GLU A 119 20.60 -29.81 4.23
N ILE A 120 21.49 -28.96 4.73
CA ILE A 120 21.40 -27.51 4.59
C ILE A 120 22.73 -26.92 4.13
N SER A 121 22.63 -25.87 3.32
CA SER A 121 23.80 -25.09 2.87
C SER A 121 23.46 -23.60 2.77
N ASP A 122 24.48 -22.82 2.42
CA ASP A 122 24.34 -21.39 2.08
C ASP A 122 23.60 -20.59 3.14
N ILE A 123 23.88 -20.85 4.42
CA ILE A 123 23.29 -20.07 5.51
C ILE A 123 23.79 -18.63 5.38
N GLU A 124 22.87 -17.72 5.20
CA GLU A 124 23.13 -16.31 5.01
C GLU A 124 22.21 -15.48 5.92
N ILE A 125 22.79 -14.60 6.71
CA ILE A 125 22.04 -13.66 7.52
C ILE A 125 22.05 -12.32 6.80
N LEU A 126 20.86 -11.84 6.49
CA LEU A 126 20.65 -10.54 5.90
C LEU A 126 20.25 -9.55 6.99
N GLY A 127 20.98 -8.44 7.13
CA GLY A 127 20.70 -7.49 8.20
C GLY A 127 21.54 -6.22 8.13
N ALA A 128 21.53 -5.48 9.24
CA ALA A 128 22.22 -4.20 9.34
C ALA A 128 22.91 -4.06 10.70
N TYR A 129 24.15 -3.57 10.70
CA TYR A 129 24.99 -3.54 11.89
C TYR A 129 24.69 -2.46 12.92
N ASN A 130 23.80 -1.52 12.67
CA ASN A 130 23.34 -0.53 13.65
C ASN A 130 21.99 0.06 13.28
N ASP A 131 21.33 0.72 14.24
CA ASP A 131 20.02 1.36 14.10
C ASP A 131 20.02 2.56 13.15
N GLU A 132 21.21 3.08 12.81
CA GLU A 132 21.38 4.22 11.92
C GLU A 132 21.35 3.88 10.44
N VAL A 133 21.20 2.61 10.10
CA VAL A 133 21.18 2.21 8.70
C VAL A 133 19.85 2.54 8.06
N PRO A 134 19.87 3.41 7.06
CA PRO A 134 18.66 3.82 6.39
C PRO A 134 17.94 2.66 5.70
N LEU A 135 16.63 2.65 5.84
CA LEU A 135 15.75 1.73 5.14
C LEU A 135 15.62 2.11 3.66
N ILE A 136 15.76 1.13 2.76
CA ILE A 136 15.34 1.25 1.35
C ILE A 136 14.11 0.38 1.17
N TYR A 137 13.01 1.00 0.76
CA TYR A 137 11.75 0.31 0.53
C TYR A 137 11.06 0.91 -0.70
N PRO A 138 10.53 0.11 -1.64
CA PRO A 138 10.62 -1.36 -1.75
C PRO A 138 12.05 -1.89 -1.76
N THR A 139 12.22 -3.15 -1.35
CA THR A 139 13.53 -3.78 -1.19
C THR A 139 14.21 -3.98 -2.55
N PRO A 140 15.41 -3.43 -2.78
CA PRO A 140 16.14 -3.63 -4.02
C PRO A 140 16.62 -5.08 -4.19
N LYS A 141 16.72 -5.53 -5.44
CA LYS A 141 17.19 -6.87 -5.78
C LYS A 141 18.68 -7.09 -5.45
N SER A 142 19.51 -6.06 -5.61
CA SER A 142 20.94 -6.15 -5.33
C SER A 142 21.46 -4.86 -4.69
N VAL A 143 22.10 -5.02 -3.54
CA VAL A 143 22.74 -3.90 -2.85
C VAL A 143 24.05 -4.35 -2.21
N LYS A 144 25.13 -3.63 -2.47
CA LYS A 144 26.44 -3.85 -1.87
C LYS A 144 26.84 -2.64 -1.03
N ARG A 145 26.82 -2.77 0.27
CA ARG A 145 27.26 -1.71 1.18
C ARG A 145 28.77 -1.55 1.19
N LYS A 146 29.20 -0.31 1.36
CA LYS A 146 30.62 0.02 1.51
C LYS A 146 31.04 0.30 2.96
N ASN A 147 30.12 0.17 3.92
CA ASN A 147 30.35 0.50 5.35
C ASN A 147 31.01 1.89 5.55
N ALA A 148 30.61 2.83 4.73
CA ALA A 148 31.14 4.18 4.71
C ALA A 148 30.03 5.19 4.41
N HIS A 149 30.19 6.41 4.88
CA HIS A 149 29.36 7.54 4.50
C HIS A 149 30.22 8.69 3.99
N ALA A 150 29.61 9.53 3.18
CA ALA A 150 30.25 10.74 2.69
C ALA A 150 29.24 11.88 2.70
N TYR A 151 29.72 13.09 2.96
CA TYR A 151 28.91 14.29 2.72
C TYR A 151 28.78 14.51 1.21
N ILE A 152 27.70 15.21 0.82
CA ILE A 152 27.45 15.56 -0.58
C ILE A 152 27.92 16.98 -0.82
N SER A 153 28.76 17.20 -1.84
CA SER A 153 29.19 18.54 -2.25
C SER A 153 28.23 19.17 -3.25
N ASP A 154 27.77 18.39 -4.23
CA ASP A 154 26.81 18.86 -5.22
C ASP A 154 26.05 17.68 -5.85
N VAL A 155 24.95 18.02 -6.53
CA VAL A 155 24.17 17.09 -7.36
C VAL A 155 24.14 17.69 -8.76
N ILE A 156 24.62 16.99 -9.77
CA ILE A 156 24.70 17.51 -11.14
C ILE A 156 24.09 16.52 -12.15
N PRO A 157 23.43 17.01 -13.21
CA PRO A 157 23.13 16.19 -14.39
C PRO A 157 24.43 15.89 -15.14
N ALA A 158 24.53 14.72 -15.76
CA ALA A 158 25.68 14.34 -16.58
C ALA A 158 25.72 15.09 -17.91
N SER A 159 24.56 15.54 -18.39
CA SER A 159 24.39 16.27 -19.64
C SER A 159 23.28 17.33 -19.55
N SER A 160 22.94 17.95 -20.67
CA SER A 160 21.80 18.87 -20.80
C SER A 160 20.48 18.15 -21.09
N ASP A 161 20.40 16.84 -20.90
CA ASP A 161 19.15 16.06 -21.08
C ASP A 161 18.09 16.55 -20.08
N PRO A 162 16.86 16.88 -20.52
CA PRO A 162 15.81 17.39 -19.64
C PRO A 162 15.43 16.44 -18.49
N ASP A 163 15.53 15.11 -18.70
CA ASP A 163 15.23 14.13 -17.66
C ASP A 163 16.31 14.13 -16.59
N GLU A 164 17.58 14.27 -16.95
CA GLU A 164 18.70 14.37 -16.00
C GLU A 164 18.60 15.66 -15.17
N ILE A 165 18.29 16.80 -15.81
CA ILE A 165 18.10 18.08 -15.15
C ILE A 165 16.94 18.02 -14.15
N PHE A 166 15.80 17.49 -14.59
CA PHE A 166 14.62 17.31 -13.74
C PHE A 166 14.95 16.45 -12.52
N ALA A 167 15.57 15.30 -12.76
CA ALA A 167 15.92 14.34 -11.72
C ALA A 167 16.96 14.90 -10.73
N ALA A 168 17.96 15.66 -11.21
CA ALA A 168 18.92 16.34 -10.33
C ALA A 168 18.24 17.38 -9.43
N ASN A 169 17.30 18.17 -9.97
CA ASN A 169 16.53 19.12 -9.16
C ASN A 169 15.64 18.41 -8.15
N PHE A 170 14.96 17.33 -8.54
CA PHE A 170 14.15 16.52 -7.66
C PHE A 170 14.96 15.98 -6.47
N LEU A 171 16.20 15.53 -6.70
CA LEU A 171 17.10 15.09 -5.63
C LEU A 171 17.51 16.25 -4.71
N ARG A 172 17.87 17.42 -5.28
CA ARG A 172 18.24 18.60 -4.49
C ARG A 172 17.12 19.03 -3.55
N GLU A 173 15.89 19.09 -4.08
CA GLU A 173 14.69 19.37 -3.28
C GLU A 173 14.49 18.33 -2.18
N GLY A 174 14.53 17.04 -2.53
CA GLY A 174 14.36 15.95 -1.57
C GLY A 174 15.41 15.92 -0.47
N LEU A 175 16.68 16.24 -0.78
CA LEU A 175 17.75 16.39 0.21
C LEU A 175 17.48 17.58 1.14
N THR A 176 17.08 18.72 0.58
CA THR A 176 16.72 19.91 1.38
C THR A 176 15.53 19.63 2.29
N GLU A 177 14.50 18.94 1.79
CA GLU A 177 13.35 18.53 2.61
C GLU A 177 13.74 17.55 3.73
N LYS A 178 14.67 16.63 3.48
CA LYS A 178 15.01 15.56 4.42
C LYS A 178 16.03 15.96 5.47
N ILE A 179 17.07 16.68 5.07
CA ILE A 179 18.23 16.99 5.90
C ILE A 179 18.50 18.49 6.09
N GLY A 180 17.81 19.35 5.36
CA GLY A 180 18.02 20.81 5.42
C GLY A 180 19.26 21.21 4.63
N GLU A 181 20.29 21.71 5.30
CA GLU A 181 21.56 22.06 4.66
C GLU A 181 22.39 20.78 4.45
N TRP A 182 22.54 20.38 3.19
CA TRP A 182 23.17 19.11 2.81
C TRP A 182 24.50 19.28 2.05
N ARG A 183 24.85 20.51 1.60
CA ARG A 183 26.07 20.77 0.85
C ARG A 183 27.28 20.94 1.77
N HIS A 184 28.33 20.18 1.48
CA HIS A 184 29.60 20.24 2.18
C HIS A 184 30.75 20.33 1.18
N ALA A 185 31.69 21.29 1.36
CA ALA A 185 32.76 21.56 0.42
C ALA A 185 33.65 20.32 0.14
N ASP A 186 33.90 19.51 1.16
CA ASP A 186 34.75 18.30 1.06
C ASP A 186 33.92 17.03 0.73
N GLY A 187 32.69 17.19 0.28
CA GLY A 187 31.79 16.08 -0.04
C GLY A 187 32.04 15.46 -1.43
N ILE A 188 31.34 14.36 -1.68
CA ILE A 188 31.30 13.72 -3.00
C ILE A 188 30.26 14.37 -3.90
N THR A 189 30.44 14.28 -5.22
CA THR A 189 29.45 14.73 -6.19
C THR A 189 28.48 13.60 -6.54
N VAL A 190 27.19 13.92 -6.53
CA VAL A 190 26.16 13.01 -7.06
C VAL A 190 25.88 13.37 -8.51
N ILE A 191 26.01 12.39 -9.41
CA ILE A 191 25.84 12.54 -10.86
C ILE A 191 24.57 11.80 -11.29
N ILE A 192 23.68 12.49 -11.96
CA ILE A 192 22.47 11.90 -12.54
C ILE A 192 22.70 11.69 -14.03
N LYS A 193 22.62 10.42 -14.47
CA LYS A 193 22.99 10.04 -15.85
C LYS A 193 21.90 9.21 -16.51
N LYS A 194 21.49 9.60 -17.69
CA LYS A 194 20.64 8.78 -18.54
C LYS A 194 21.48 7.76 -19.32
N GLU A 195 21.08 6.48 -19.28
CA GLU A 195 21.84 5.39 -19.87
C GLU A 195 20.96 4.56 -20.81
N SER A 196 21.16 4.74 -22.12
CA SER A 196 20.32 4.15 -23.16
C SER A 196 20.42 2.62 -23.26
N LEU A 197 21.51 2.05 -22.73
CA LEU A 197 21.76 0.59 -22.77
C LEU A 197 20.97 -0.18 -21.73
N TYR A 198 20.32 0.50 -20.79
CA TYR A 198 19.48 -0.19 -19.79
C TYR A 198 18.15 -0.62 -20.39
N ASP A 199 17.70 -1.79 -19.99
CA ASP A 199 16.40 -2.31 -20.38
C ASP A 199 15.32 -1.89 -19.37
N GLY A 200 14.13 -1.65 -19.89
CA GLY A 200 12.95 -1.36 -19.07
C GLY A 200 13.16 -0.19 -18.09
N GLU A 201 12.86 -0.44 -16.82
CA GLU A 201 12.95 0.54 -15.73
C GLU A 201 14.10 0.25 -14.75
N ARG A 202 15.11 -0.50 -15.18
CA ARG A 202 16.32 -0.75 -14.39
C ARG A 202 17.02 0.56 -14.07
N TYR A 203 17.53 0.65 -12.84
CA TYR A 203 18.44 1.71 -12.42
C TYR A 203 19.62 1.17 -11.64
N THR A 204 20.70 1.92 -11.58
CA THR A 204 21.86 1.63 -10.73
C THR A 204 22.24 2.86 -9.91
N VAL A 205 22.78 2.60 -8.73
CA VAL A 205 23.53 3.56 -7.92
C VAL A 205 24.94 3.01 -7.76
N ASN A 206 25.92 3.72 -8.28
CA ASN A 206 27.33 3.28 -8.24
C ASN A 206 28.17 4.29 -7.48
N CYS A 207 28.85 3.82 -6.43
CA CYS A 207 29.69 4.64 -5.58
C CYS A 207 31.18 4.46 -5.94
N SER A 208 31.84 5.57 -6.22
CA SER A 208 33.30 5.68 -6.33
C SER A 208 33.88 6.46 -5.15
N GLU A 209 35.19 6.67 -5.13
CA GLU A 209 35.85 7.47 -4.10
C GLU A 209 35.42 8.94 -4.07
N LYS A 210 35.02 9.50 -5.23
CA LYS A 210 34.74 10.93 -5.39
C LYS A 210 33.31 11.26 -5.82
N SER A 211 32.54 10.26 -6.21
CA SER A 211 31.20 10.46 -6.75
C SER A 211 30.28 9.27 -6.51
N VAL A 212 29.00 9.55 -6.52
CA VAL A 212 27.92 8.58 -6.65
C VAL A 212 27.16 8.87 -7.94
N THR A 213 27.01 7.86 -8.79
CA THR A 213 26.29 8.01 -10.05
C THR A 213 24.98 7.23 -10.00
N VAL A 214 23.87 7.91 -10.24
CA VAL A 214 22.57 7.29 -10.51
C VAL A 214 22.40 7.18 -12.01
N SER A 215 22.22 5.96 -12.51
CA SER A 215 22.02 5.73 -13.96
C SER A 215 20.74 4.98 -14.22
N ALA A 216 19.96 5.42 -15.23
CA ALA A 216 18.74 4.77 -15.68
C ALA A 216 18.38 5.21 -17.10
N LYS A 217 17.42 4.52 -17.75
CA LYS A 217 17.03 4.81 -19.13
C LYS A 217 16.02 5.96 -19.27
N SER A 218 15.13 6.11 -18.30
CA SER A 218 13.99 7.03 -18.36
C SER A 218 13.90 7.90 -17.12
N ARG A 219 13.14 8.99 -17.20
CA ARG A 219 12.88 9.89 -16.07
C ARG A 219 12.38 9.13 -14.86
N ILE A 220 11.36 8.30 -15.01
CA ILE A 220 10.78 7.59 -13.86
C ILE A 220 11.76 6.65 -13.19
N SER A 221 12.58 5.93 -13.96
CA SER A 221 13.60 5.05 -13.40
C SER A 221 14.77 5.82 -12.76
N LEU A 222 15.10 7.03 -13.25
CA LEU A 222 15.99 7.95 -12.53
C LEU A 222 15.40 8.37 -11.17
N LEU A 223 14.09 8.66 -11.12
CA LEU A 223 13.43 9.00 -9.85
C LEU A 223 13.47 7.84 -8.84
N TYR A 224 13.37 6.60 -9.28
CA TYR A 224 13.55 5.42 -8.40
C TYR A 224 14.96 5.35 -7.80
N GLY A 225 15.98 5.59 -8.61
CA GLY A 225 17.37 5.67 -8.12
C GLY A 225 17.58 6.83 -7.16
N ILE A 226 16.95 7.97 -7.42
CA ILE A 226 16.98 9.14 -6.54
C ILE A 226 16.32 8.84 -5.20
N ASP A 227 15.16 8.20 -5.21
CA ASP A 227 14.49 7.82 -3.95
C ASP A 227 15.32 6.84 -3.14
N THR A 228 16.03 5.94 -3.81
CA THR A 228 17.03 5.08 -3.16
C THR A 228 18.12 5.92 -2.49
N LEU A 229 18.67 6.94 -3.17
CA LEU A 229 19.64 7.85 -2.54
C LEU A 229 19.05 8.66 -1.40
N LEU A 230 17.83 9.16 -1.56
CA LEU A 230 17.12 9.86 -0.49
C LEU A 230 16.91 8.96 0.72
N SER A 231 16.64 7.68 0.49
CA SER A 231 16.54 6.70 1.58
C SER A 231 17.87 6.55 2.32
N LEU A 232 18.99 6.55 1.61
CA LEU A 232 20.36 6.42 2.17
C LEU A 232 20.91 7.71 2.79
N ALA A 233 20.30 8.87 2.52
CA ALA A 233 20.75 10.14 3.03
C ALA A 233 20.29 10.39 4.48
N THR A 234 21.21 10.81 5.35
CA THR A 234 20.96 11.16 6.74
C THR A 234 21.63 12.50 7.09
N LYS A 235 21.38 13.04 8.27
CA LYS A 235 22.09 14.24 8.79
C LYS A 235 23.61 14.03 8.89
N ASN A 236 24.05 12.77 9.00
CA ASN A 236 25.47 12.41 9.10
C ASN A 236 26.11 12.10 7.73
N GLY A 237 25.41 12.36 6.65
CA GLY A 237 25.85 12.13 5.28
C GLY A 237 25.10 11.02 4.56
N LEU A 238 25.53 10.75 3.34
CA LEU A 238 24.99 9.69 2.48
C LEU A 238 25.69 8.37 2.81
N TYR A 239 24.95 7.35 3.18
CA TYR A 239 25.46 5.98 3.25
C TYR A 239 25.82 5.46 1.85
N LEU A 240 27.05 4.97 1.70
CA LEU A 240 27.52 4.50 0.41
C LEU A 240 27.13 3.03 0.18
N ALA A 241 26.41 2.81 -0.92
CA ALA A 241 26.02 1.50 -1.37
C ALA A 241 25.95 1.45 -2.90
N ASP A 242 26.47 0.38 -3.51
CA ASP A 242 26.15 0.10 -4.90
C ASP A 242 24.83 -0.64 -4.97
N VAL A 243 23.94 -0.16 -5.82
CA VAL A 243 22.60 -0.73 -6.02
C VAL A 243 22.42 -1.04 -7.50
N ASP A 244 21.87 -2.22 -7.79
CA ASP A 244 21.44 -2.63 -9.12
C ASP A 244 20.02 -3.21 -8.99
N ASP A 245 19.05 -2.54 -9.57
CA ASP A 245 17.66 -2.82 -9.26
C ASP A 245 16.74 -2.60 -10.47
N GLU A 246 15.70 -3.41 -10.53
CA GLU A 246 14.69 -3.38 -11.59
C GLU A 246 13.39 -4.00 -11.10
N PRO A 247 12.24 -3.63 -11.67
CA PRO A 247 10.95 -4.20 -11.28
C PRO A 247 10.81 -5.66 -11.71
N SER A 248 10.11 -6.44 -10.89
CA SER A 248 9.67 -7.78 -11.26
C SER A 248 8.43 -7.74 -12.16
N GLN A 249 7.53 -6.77 -11.96
CA GLN A 249 6.29 -6.63 -12.70
C GLN A 249 6.33 -5.37 -13.57
N LYS A 250 5.90 -5.51 -14.84
CA LYS A 250 5.90 -4.41 -15.82
C LYS A 250 4.87 -3.33 -15.50
N LEU A 251 3.65 -3.74 -15.13
CA LEU A 251 2.57 -2.85 -14.73
C LEU A 251 2.51 -2.78 -13.21
N ARG A 252 2.62 -1.58 -12.68
CA ARG A 252 2.47 -1.26 -11.27
C ARG A 252 1.60 -0.02 -11.20
N GLY A 253 0.28 -0.27 -11.21
CA GLY A 253 -0.73 0.76 -11.41
C GLY A 253 -1.37 1.24 -10.11
N PHE A 254 -1.79 2.50 -10.11
CA PHE A 254 -2.72 3.04 -9.13
C PHE A 254 -3.92 3.64 -9.86
N HIS A 255 -5.10 3.16 -9.53
CA HIS A 255 -6.36 3.57 -10.14
C HIS A 255 -7.15 4.48 -9.18
N PHE A 256 -7.61 5.60 -9.68
CA PHE A 256 -8.47 6.53 -8.94
C PHE A 256 -9.26 7.42 -9.90
N GLY A 257 -10.39 7.94 -9.40
CA GLY A 257 -11.19 8.89 -10.18
C GLY A 257 -10.65 10.31 -10.12
N LEU A 258 -11.12 11.16 -11.02
CA LEU A 258 -10.82 12.60 -11.01
C LEU A 258 -11.06 13.16 -9.59
N PRO A 259 -10.05 13.79 -8.97
CA PRO A 259 -10.19 14.30 -7.61
C PRO A 259 -11.13 15.51 -7.57
N HIS A 260 -11.68 15.79 -6.39
CA HIS A 260 -12.34 17.06 -6.15
C HIS A 260 -11.37 18.22 -6.36
N LYS A 261 -11.88 19.35 -6.86
CA LYS A 261 -11.06 20.55 -7.15
C LYS A 261 -10.16 20.97 -5.98
N ASP A 262 -10.62 20.80 -4.75
CA ASP A 262 -9.84 21.14 -3.54
C ASP A 262 -8.79 20.07 -3.18
N ARG A 263 -8.73 18.96 -3.90
CA ARG A 263 -7.82 17.83 -3.69
C ARG A 263 -6.76 17.65 -4.78
N ILE A 264 -6.70 18.54 -5.75
CA ILE A 264 -5.70 18.48 -6.84
C ILE A 264 -4.28 18.50 -6.26
N GLU A 265 -3.99 19.44 -5.37
CA GLU A 265 -2.66 19.54 -4.74
C GLU A 265 -2.34 18.35 -3.82
N PHE A 266 -3.35 17.84 -3.10
CA PHE A 266 -3.18 16.59 -2.35
C PHE A 266 -2.83 15.42 -3.29
N THR A 267 -3.53 15.28 -4.41
CA THR A 267 -3.30 14.22 -5.40
C THR A 267 -1.91 14.32 -6.02
N LYS A 268 -1.44 15.52 -6.33
CA LYS A 268 -0.05 15.74 -6.78
C LYS A 268 0.97 15.29 -5.73
N ARG A 269 0.74 15.65 -4.45
CA ARG A 269 1.62 15.21 -3.34
C ARG A 269 1.57 13.70 -3.12
N LEU A 270 0.39 13.06 -3.24
CA LEU A 270 0.25 11.60 -3.19
C LEU A 270 1.13 10.92 -4.25
N MET A 271 1.13 11.41 -5.48
CA MET A 271 2.00 10.89 -6.54
C MET A 271 3.48 11.09 -6.19
N ARG A 272 3.88 12.30 -5.81
CA ARG A 272 5.28 12.63 -5.53
C ARG A 272 5.85 11.86 -4.33
N TYR A 273 5.10 11.77 -3.23
CA TYR A 273 5.60 11.28 -1.95
C TYR A 273 5.19 9.86 -1.59
N VAL A 274 4.27 9.27 -2.38
CA VAL A 274 3.88 7.87 -2.20
C VAL A 274 4.09 7.07 -3.47
N LEU A 275 3.46 7.43 -4.60
CA LEU A 275 3.51 6.57 -5.79
C LEU A 275 4.93 6.44 -6.35
N ILE A 276 5.67 7.54 -6.47
CA ILE A 276 7.06 7.50 -6.97
C ILE A 276 7.98 6.73 -6.02
N PRO A 277 8.03 7.02 -4.70
CA PRO A 277 8.85 6.23 -3.76
C PRO A 277 8.46 4.76 -3.71
N MET A 278 7.19 4.44 -3.86
CA MET A 278 6.67 3.08 -3.90
C MET A 278 6.79 2.43 -5.30
N ARG A 279 7.52 3.02 -6.21
CA ARG A 279 7.87 2.45 -7.53
C ARG A 279 6.67 2.19 -8.44
N TYR A 280 5.54 2.86 -8.26
CA TYR A 280 4.44 2.82 -9.22
C TYR A 280 4.85 3.51 -10.52
N ASN A 281 4.36 2.99 -11.66
CA ASN A 281 4.70 3.54 -12.98
C ASN A 281 3.50 3.96 -13.80
N THR A 282 2.29 3.61 -13.39
CA THR A 282 1.06 3.84 -14.17
C THR A 282 -0.04 4.42 -13.30
N VAL A 283 -0.69 5.44 -13.80
CA VAL A 283 -1.92 6.01 -13.25
C VAL A 283 -3.07 5.64 -14.18
N PHE A 284 -4.08 4.97 -13.61
CA PHE A 284 -5.40 4.83 -14.22
C PHE A 284 -6.27 5.96 -13.67
N LEU A 285 -6.75 6.83 -14.54
CA LEU A 285 -7.54 7.99 -14.14
C LEU A 285 -8.96 7.86 -14.70
N GLU A 286 -9.93 7.57 -13.83
CA GLU A 286 -11.33 7.45 -14.19
C GLU A 286 -11.97 8.84 -14.33
N PHE A 287 -12.62 9.09 -15.43
CA PHE A 287 -13.22 10.39 -15.75
C PHE A 287 -14.67 10.51 -15.35
N ALA A 288 -15.51 9.49 -15.61
CA ALA A 288 -16.96 9.56 -15.45
C ALA A 288 -17.50 10.94 -15.90
N GLY A 289 -18.34 11.57 -15.09
CA GLY A 289 -18.85 12.93 -15.33
C GLY A 289 -18.03 14.06 -14.68
N GLY A 290 -16.85 13.74 -14.13
CA GLY A 290 -16.07 14.68 -13.30
C GLY A 290 -15.36 15.81 -14.07
N MET A 291 -15.37 15.79 -15.39
CA MET A 291 -14.80 16.84 -16.26
C MET A 291 -15.90 17.49 -17.11
N ARG A 292 -15.77 18.79 -17.37
CA ARG A 292 -16.65 19.49 -18.31
C ARG A 292 -16.41 18.99 -19.73
N PHE A 293 -17.48 18.53 -20.41
CA PHE A 293 -17.48 18.16 -21.80
C PHE A 293 -17.98 19.31 -22.67
N ASP A 294 -17.29 19.65 -23.76
CA ASP A 294 -17.67 20.72 -24.67
C ASP A 294 -18.72 20.27 -25.68
N LYS A 295 -18.59 19.02 -26.18
CA LYS A 295 -19.53 18.46 -27.14
C LYS A 295 -20.85 18.06 -26.50
N HIS A 296 -20.83 17.75 -25.21
CA HIS A 296 -21.97 17.31 -24.42
C HIS A 296 -22.10 18.10 -23.11
N PRO A 297 -22.29 19.42 -23.16
CA PRO A 297 -22.43 20.25 -21.95
C PRO A 297 -23.61 19.84 -21.06
N GLU A 298 -24.66 19.25 -21.65
CA GLU A 298 -25.82 18.72 -20.94
C GLU A 298 -25.46 17.59 -19.97
N ILE A 299 -24.40 16.81 -20.24
CA ILE A 299 -23.87 15.80 -19.33
C ILE A 299 -23.30 16.47 -18.07
N SER A 300 -22.50 17.52 -18.25
CA SER A 300 -21.91 18.28 -17.13
C SER A 300 -22.99 18.97 -16.30
N GLU A 301 -24.02 19.52 -16.93
CA GLU A 301 -25.17 20.12 -16.23
C GLU A 301 -25.99 19.07 -15.48
N GLY A 302 -26.22 17.91 -16.10
CA GLY A 302 -26.90 16.76 -15.49
C GLY A 302 -26.14 16.27 -14.25
N TRP A 303 -24.82 16.17 -14.33
CA TRP A 303 -23.95 15.80 -13.24
C TRP A 303 -24.07 16.75 -12.03
N LEU A 304 -23.98 18.06 -12.25
CA LEU A 304 -24.13 19.05 -11.19
C LEU A 304 -25.53 19.01 -10.56
N ARG A 305 -26.56 18.88 -11.38
CA ARG A 305 -27.97 18.76 -10.92
C ARG A 305 -28.16 17.49 -10.07
N ALA A 306 -27.56 16.37 -10.48
CA ALA A 306 -27.57 15.14 -9.70
C ALA A 306 -26.91 15.32 -8.33
N ALA A 307 -25.76 16.01 -8.30
CA ALA A 307 -25.05 16.32 -7.06
C ALA A 307 -25.91 17.19 -6.11
N GLU A 308 -26.57 18.20 -6.62
CA GLU A 308 -27.48 19.08 -5.82
C GLU A 308 -28.68 18.31 -5.30
N ASN A 309 -29.32 17.48 -6.13
CA ASN A 309 -30.42 16.64 -5.73
C ASN A 309 -30.05 15.64 -4.62
N ALA A 310 -28.91 15.05 -4.70
CA ALA A 310 -28.42 14.12 -3.70
C ALA A 310 -28.13 14.83 -2.37
N LYS A 311 -27.52 16.02 -2.40
CA LYS A 311 -27.35 16.86 -1.19
C LYS A 311 -28.71 17.25 -0.54
N ALA A 312 -29.70 17.46 -1.36
CA ALA A 312 -31.07 17.80 -0.90
C ALA A 312 -31.89 16.57 -0.48
N GLY A 313 -31.34 15.36 -0.54
CA GLY A 313 -32.05 14.12 -0.25
C GLY A 313 -33.16 13.77 -1.25
N LYS A 314 -33.14 14.40 -2.43
CA LYS A 314 -34.15 14.21 -3.48
C LYS A 314 -33.80 13.14 -4.49
N GLN A 315 -32.59 12.62 -4.41
CA GLN A 315 -32.09 11.67 -5.35
C GLN A 315 -31.24 10.63 -4.64
N PRO A 316 -31.39 9.36 -5.00
CA PRO A 316 -30.57 8.33 -4.46
C PRO A 316 -29.11 8.48 -4.93
N TYR A 317 -28.25 7.83 -4.23
CA TYR A 317 -26.85 7.70 -4.48
C TYR A 317 -26.55 7.16 -5.89
N MET A 318 -25.60 7.78 -6.58
CA MET A 318 -25.11 7.30 -7.86
C MET A 318 -23.75 6.64 -7.67
N PRO A 319 -23.61 5.32 -7.90
CA PRO A 319 -22.32 4.64 -7.86
C PRO A 319 -21.32 5.32 -8.80
N HIS A 320 -20.04 5.30 -8.43
CA HIS A 320 -18.92 5.92 -9.12
C HIS A 320 -18.98 7.44 -9.23
N SER A 321 -20.04 7.97 -9.80
CA SER A 321 -20.23 9.39 -10.02
C SER A 321 -20.11 10.25 -8.76
N ASP A 322 -20.65 9.75 -7.68
CA ASP A 322 -20.77 10.46 -6.41
C ASP A 322 -19.50 10.39 -5.57
N LYS A 323 -18.87 9.22 -5.57
CA LYS A 323 -17.70 8.95 -4.74
C LYS A 323 -16.39 9.32 -5.41
N VAL A 324 -16.29 9.08 -6.70
CA VAL A 324 -15.05 9.25 -7.45
C VAL A 324 -14.67 10.72 -7.59
N SER A 325 -15.58 11.58 -8.00
CA SER A 325 -15.30 13.00 -8.18
C SER A 325 -15.70 13.87 -7.00
N ASN A 326 -16.21 13.28 -5.90
CA ASN A 326 -16.82 14.02 -4.81
C ASN A 326 -17.85 15.04 -5.30
N ARG A 327 -18.60 14.70 -6.35
CA ARG A 327 -19.61 15.57 -6.99
C ARG A 327 -19.06 16.93 -7.42
N SER A 328 -17.78 17.01 -7.75
CA SER A 328 -17.24 18.22 -8.35
C SER A 328 -17.15 18.07 -9.86
N LEU A 329 -17.14 19.18 -10.51
CA LEU A 329 -16.87 19.29 -11.94
C LEU A 329 -15.55 20.06 -12.11
N LEU A 330 -14.59 19.43 -12.77
CA LEU A 330 -13.34 20.07 -13.11
C LEU A 330 -13.44 20.73 -14.48
N GLU A 331 -12.88 21.93 -14.60
CA GLU A 331 -12.63 22.54 -15.90
C GLU A 331 -11.48 21.83 -16.60
N LYS A 332 -11.48 21.79 -17.92
CA LYS A 332 -10.47 21.10 -18.73
C LYS A 332 -9.04 21.55 -18.44
N GLU A 333 -8.85 22.83 -18.15
CA GLU A 333 -7.55 23.40 -17.80
C GLU A 333 -6.99 22.77 -16.53
N THR A 334 -7.81 22.57 -15.52
CA THR A 334 -7.41 21.90 -14.27
C THR A 334 -7.05 20.43 -14.51
N VAL A 335 -7.81 19.76 -15.39
CA VAL A 335 -7.48 18.38 -15.78
C VAL A 335 -6.16 18.34 -16.57
N LYS A 336 -5.91 19.27 -17.48
CA LYS A 336 -4.64 19.40 -18.23
C LYS A 336 -3.45 19.63 -17.30
N GLU A 337 -3.61 20.45 -16.25
CA GLU A 337 -2.57 20.64 -15.23
C GLU A 337 -2.24 19.35 -14.51
N LEU A 338 -3.25 18.59 -14.08
CA LEU A 338 -3.06 17.29 -13.43
C LEU A 338 -2.37 16.28 -14.36
N VAL A 339 -2.83 16.20 -15.61
CA VAL A 339 -2.23 15.35 -16.66
C VAL A 339 -0.78 15.72 -16.91
N SER A 340 -0.48 17.01 -17.03
CA SER A 340 0.89 17.52 -17.23
C SER A 340 1.78 17.10 -16.07
N TYR A 341 1.30 17.19 -14.83
CA TYR A 341 2.05 16.79 -13.64
C TYR A 341 2.32 15.27 -13.61
N ILE A 342 1.32 14.44 -13.96
CA ILE A 342 1.49 12.98 -14.07
C ILE A 342 2.63 12.65 -15.05
N LYS A 343 2.59 13.27 -16.24
CA LYS A 343 3.61 13.10 -17.30
C LYS A 343 4.97 13.66 -16.90
N GLU A 344 5.00 14.78 -16.17
CA GLU A 344 6.23 15.38 -15.66
C GLU A 344 6.98 14.44 -14.72
N LEU A 345 6.27 13.68 -13.89
CA LEU A 345 6.85 12.63 -13.06
C LEU A 345 7.30 11.39 -13.84
N GLY A 346 6.98 11.30 -15.14
CA GLY A 346 7.29 10.16 -16.00
C GLY A 346 6.34 8.97 -15.79
N LEU A 347 5.21 9.17 -15.10
CA LEU A 347 4.16 8.16 -14.96
C LEU A 347 3.40 7.99 -16.28
N ALA A 348 3.12 6.75 -16.65
CA ALA A 348 2.20 6.44 -17.72
C ALA A 348 0.76 6.80 -17.31
N LEU A 349 0.02 7.45 -18.19
CA LEU A 349 -1.38 7.80 -17.97
C LEU A 349 -2.28 6.95 -18.86
N ILE A 350 -3.20 6.24 -18.24
CA ILE A 350 -4.26 5.48 -18.90
C ILE A 350 -5.58 6.06 -18.42
N PRO A 351 -6.30 6.83 -19.25
CA PRO A 351 -7.62 7.30 -18.89
C PRO A 351 -8.60 6.13 -18.87
N GLU A 352 -9.51 6.13 -17.89
CA GLU A 352 -10.63 5.23 -17.87
C GLU A 352 -11.90 5.99 -18.23
N VAL A 353 -12.60 5.44 -19.22
CA VAL A 353 -13.89 5.92 -19.70
C VAL A 353 -14.90 4.82 -19.45
N GLN A 354 -15.73 5.00 -18.43
CA GLN A 354 -16.80 4.04 -18.14
C GLN A 354 -17.75 3.96 -19.33
N SER A 355 -17.94 2.73 -19.84
CA SER A 355 -18.77 2.49 -21.01
C SER A 355 -19.62 1.23 -20.82
N LEU A 356 -20.80 1.24 -21.40
CA LEU A 356 -21.88 0.23 -21.32
C LEU A 356 -22.54 0.19 -19.96
N ALA A 357 -21.80 0.05 -18.87
CA ALA A 357 -22.32 0.21 -17.50
C ALA A 357 -21.59 1.35 -16.75
N HIS A 358 -22.02 1.67 -15.56
CA HIS A 358 -21.57 2.83 -14.76
C HIS A 358 -21.67 4.17 -15.49
N VAL A 359 -22.62 4.26 -16.41
CA VAL A 359 -22.79 5.41 -17.30
C VAL A 359 -23.90 6.37 -16.87
N GLN A 360 -24.20 6.39 -15.57
CA GLN A 360 -25.21 7.32 -15.01
C GLN A 360 -24.90 8.78 -15.37
N TYR A 361 -23.64 9.13 -15.50
CA TYR A 361 -23.22 10.47 -15.92
C TYR A 361 -23.72 10.82 -17.32
N ILE A 362 -23.92 9.84 -18.21
CA ILE A 362 -24.50 10.00 -19.54
C ILE A 362 -26.02 9.89 -19.48
N THR A 363 -26.54 8.81 -18.92
CA THR A 363 -27.96 8.49 -18.97
C THR A 363 -28.82 9.48 -18.15
N TYR A 364 -28.22 10.19 -17.23
CA TYR A 364 -28.86 11.28 -16.51
C TYR A 364 -29.25 12.46 -17.40
N ALA A 365 -28.40 12.77 -18.39
CA ALA A 365 -28.67 13.76 -19.42
C ALA A 365 -29.46 13.19 -20.59
N HIS A 366 -29.26 11.89 -20.87
CA HIS A 366 -29.79 11.18 -22.01
C HIS A 366 -30.58 9.92 -21.60
N PRO A 367 -31.70 10.05 -20.88
CA PRO A 367 -32.48 8.88 -20.46
C PRO A 367 -33.02 8.06 -21.63
N GLU A 368 -33.17 8.65 -22.81
CA GLU A 368 -33.65 7.99 -24.02
C GLU A 368 -32.71 6.94 -24.61
N ILE A 369 -31.46 6.91 -24.14
CA ILE A 369 -30.51 5.84 -24.53
C ILE A 369 -30.35 4.78 -23.45
N SER A 370 -30.93 4.93 -22.26
CA SER A 370 -30.83 3.95 -21.18
C SER A 370 -31.35 2.59 -21.63
N GLU A 371 -30.74 1.52 -21.11
CA GLU A 371 -31.19 0.16 -21.35
C GLU A 371 -32.56 -0.11 -20.70
N LEU A 372 -32.80 0.51 -19.55
CA LEU A 372 -34.08 0.50 -18.85
C LEU A 372 -34.54 1.93 -18.59
N ASP A 373 -35.85 2.12 -18.64
CA ASP A 373 -36.48 3.33 -18.11
C ASP A 373 -36.59 3.19 -16.59
N ASN A 374 -35.61 3.73 -15.89
CA ASN A 374 -35.45 3.59 -14.44
C ASN A 374 -35.84 4.85 -13.66
N THR A 375 -36.69 5.70 -14.20
CA THR A 375 -37.09 6.95 -13.56
C THR A 375 -37.62 6.77 -12.15
N ASP A 376 -38.15 5.58 -11.82
CA ASP A 376 -38.75 5.24 -10.54
C ASP A 376 -38.01 4.16 -9.74
N VAL A 377 -36.84 3.73 -10.20
CA VAL A 377 -36.04 2.72 -9.48
C VAL A 377 -35.21 3.40 -8.41
N GLU A 378 -35.52 3.09 -7.15
CA GLU A 378 -34.58 3.39 -6.05
C GLU A 378 -33.26 2.68 -6.33
N ILE A 379 -32.19 3.46 -6.44
CA ILE A 379 -30.85 2.93 -6.49
C ILE A 379 -30.50 2.46 -5.09
N ASP A 380 -30.60 1.16 -4.88
CA ASP A 380 -30.18 0.58 -3.63
C ASP A 380 -28.66 0.65 -3.57
N VAL A 381 -28.13 1.23 -2.50
CA VAL A 381 -26.70 1.20 -2.21
C VAL A 381 -26.39 -0.25 -1.92
N ARG A 382 -25.76 -0.88 -2.86
CA ARG A 382 -25.41 -2.25 -2.75
C ARG A 382 -24.48 -2.53 -1.59
N GLU A 383 -24.92 -3.35 -0.67
CA GLU A 383 -24.10 -3.99 0.32
C GLU A 383 -24.21 -5.50 0.13
N GLY A 384 -23.20 -6.13 -0.50
CA GLY A 384 -23.05 -7.55 -0.55
C GLY A 384 -23.84 -8.31 -1.62
N ALA A 385 -23.91 -9.62 -1.48
CA ALA A 385 -24.38 -10.59 -2.47
C ALA A 385 -25.89 -10.62 -2.69
N ASP A 386 -26.66 -9.96 -1.84
CA ASP A 386 -28.12 -10.04 -1.85
C ASP A 386 -28.78 -8.96 -2.71
N ALA A 387 -27.97 -8.08 -3.32
CA ALA A 387 -28.48 -7.07 -4.23
C ALA A 387 -29.08 -7.73 -5.48
N ARG A 388 -30.35 -7.43 -5.74
CA ARG A 388 -31.00 -7.95 -6.93
C ARG A 388 -30.53 -7.22 -8.18
N PRO A 389 -30.39 -7.91 -9.33
CA PRO A 389 -29.91 -7.29 -10.55
C PRO A 389 -30.67 -6.04 -10.99
N GLU A 390 -31.97 -6.06 -10.86
CA GLU A 390 -32.86 -4.94 -11.21
C GLU A 390 -32.70 -3.70 -10.34
N LYS A 391 -32.05 -3.83 -9.17
CA LYS A 391 -31.75 -2.75 -8.23
C LYS A 391 -30.28 -2.39 -8.13
N PHE A 392 -29.47 -3.11 -8.91
CA PHE A 392 -28.03 -3.05 -8.84
C PHE A 392 -27.52 -2.15 -9.96
N TYR A 393 -26.91 -1.04 -9.69
CA TYR A 393 -26.41 -0.11 -10.72
C TYR A 393 -27.48 0.24 -11.76
N ALA A 394 -28.25 1.20 -11.45
CA ALA A 394 -29.45 1.54 -12.18
C ALA A 394 -29.30 1.80 -13.68
N HIS A 395 -28.09 2.10 -14.20
CA HIS A 395 -28.00 2.63 -15.55
C HIS A 395 -26.85 2.04 -16.37
N SER A 396 -27.25 1.27 -17.38
CA SER A 396 -26.46 1.02 -18.59
C SER A 396 -27.13 1.69 -19.76
N TYR A 397 -26.40 2.14 -20.75
CA TYR A 397 -27.01 2.56 -22.01
C TYR A 397 -27.23 1.36 -22.92
N CYS A 398 -28.19 1.51 -23.83
CA CYS A 398 -28.56 0.48 -24.81
C CYS A 398 -27.48 0.31 -25.87
N PRO A 399 -26.78 -0.86 -25.95
CA PRO A 399 -25.76 -1.13 -26.97
C PRO A 399 -26.34 -1.32 -28.37
N SER A 400 -27.65 -1.38 -28.52
CA SER A 400 -28.33 -1.43 -29.82
C SER A 400 -28.83 -0.07 -30.29
N ASN A 401 -28.56 1.01 -29.54
CA ASN A 401 -28.94 2.37 -29.91
C ASN A 401 -27.75 3.10 -30.56
N PRO A 402 -27.83 3.52 -31.83
CA PRO A 402 -26.74 4.26 -32.47
C PRO A 402 -26.31 5.54 -31.74
N LYS A 403 -27.26 6.24 -31.11
CA LYS A 403 -26.99 7.46 -30.35
C LYS A 403 -26.06 7.20 -29.14
N SER A 404 -26.12 6.01 -28.55
CA SER A 404 -25.17 5.62 -27.48
C SER A 404 -23.71 5.69 -27.96
N TYR A 405 -23.47 5.25 -29.18
CA TYR A 405 -22.10 5.28 -29.77
C TYR A 405 -21.68 6.69 -30.17
N GLU A 406 -22.58 7.51 -30.68
CA GLU A 406 -22.28 8.92 -31.00
C GLU A 406 -21.77 9.65 -29.76
N ILE A 407 -22.51 9.54 -28.66
CA ILE A 407 -22.16 10.20 -27.39
C ILE A 407 -20.85 9.66 -26.82
N ILE A 408 -20.70 8.34 -26.68
CA ILE A 408 -19.50 7.77 -26.06
C ILE A 408 -18.24 8.02 -26.88
N TYR A 409 -18.33 8.03 -28.21
CA TYR A 409 -17.20 8.37 -29.09
C TYR A 409 -16.77 9.83 -28.91
N ASP A 410 -17.70 10.75 -28.79
CA ASP A 410 -17.40 12.16 -28.54
C ASP A 410 -16.74 12.37 -27.18
N ILE A 411 -17.18 11.64 -26.15
CA ILE A 411 -16.54 11.63 -24.80
C ILE A 411 -15.12 11.07 -24.88
N ILE A 412 -14.91 9.94 -25.56
CA ILE A 412 -13.59 9.36 -25.77
C ILE A 412 -12.66 10.36 -26.46
N ASP A 413 -13.17 11.04 -27.49
CA ASP A 413 -12.37 12.01 -28.24
C ASP A 413 -11.86 13.14 -27.36
N GLU A 414 -12.74 13.74 -26.56
CA GLU A 414 -12.36 14.83 -25.66
C GLU A 414 -11.38 14.37 -24.57
N ILE A 415 -11.57 13.18 -24.01
CA ILE A 415 -10.67 12.62 -22.99
C ILE A 415 -9.31 12.28 -23.60
N VAL A 416 -9.28 11.65 -24.77
CA VAL A 416 -8.03 11.32 -25.49
C VAL A 416 -7.27 12.58 -25.85
N GLU A 417 -7.94 13.63 -26.34
CA GLU A 417 -7.31 14.92 -26.67
C GLU A 417 -6.64 15.56 -25.45
N ILE A 418 -7.30 15.54 -24.29
CA ILE A 418 -6.79 16.16 -23.06
C ILE A 418 -5.67 15.33 -22.42
N THR A 419 -5.83 14.01 -22.42
CA THR A 419 -4.92 13.11 -21.70
C THR A 419 -3.71 12.71 -22.54
N GLU A 420 -3.83 12.68 -23.87
CA GLU A 420 -2.80 12.11 -24.75
C GLU A 420 -2.27 10.79 -24.15
N PRO A 421 -3.07 9.74 -24.16
CA PRO A 421 -2.82 8.53 -23.35
C PRO A 421 -1.50 7.84 -23.69
N SER A 422 -0.95 7.11 -22.75
CA SER A 422 0.28 6.30 -22.91
C SER A 422 0.04 5.01 -23.70
N GLY A 423 -0.66 5.12 -24.84
CA GLY A 423 -0.93 4.05 -25.80
C GLY A 423 -2.16 3.19 -25.48
N TYR A 424 -2.83 3.41 -24.34
CA TYR A 424 -3.98 2.64 -23.89
C TYR A 424 -5.10 3.53 -23.38
N VAL A 425 -6.35 3.06 -23.56
CA VAL A 425 -7.55 3.61 -22.89
C VAL A 425 -8.27 2.46 -22.22
N HIS A 426 -8.63 2.63 -20.96
CA HIS A 426 -9.45 1.69 -20.22
C HIS A 426 -10.92 2.02 -20.44
N MET A 427 -11.73 1.04 -20.85
CA MET A 427 -13.11 1.26 -21.27
C MET A 427 -14.15 0.78 -20.26
N GLY A 428 -13.77 0.52 -19.00
CA GLY A 428 -14.66 -0.03 -17.98
C GLY A 428 -15.14 -1.44 -18.34
N HIS A 429 -16.42 -1.57 -18.68
CA HIS A 429 -17.13 -2.84 -18.96
C HIS A 429 -17.34 -3.73 -17.76
N ASP A 430 -17.15 -3.22 -16.56
CA ASP A 430 -17.45 -3.91 -15.32
C ASP A 430 -18.94 -3.84 -14.98
N GLU A 431 -19.42 -4.85 -14.29
CA GLU A 431 -20.75 -4.91 -13.68
C GLU A 431 -21.91 -4.61 -14.62
N VAL A 432 -21.82 -5.04 -15.87
CA VAL A 432 -22.86 -4.85 -16.89
C VAL A 432 -24.07 -5.75 -16.61
N TYR A 433 -24.84 -5.41 -15.59
CA TYR A 433 -25.98 -6.20 -15.14
C TYR A 433 -27.29 -5.87 -15.87
N GLN A 434 -27.38 -4.69 -16.47
CA GLN A 434 -28.52 -4.27 -17.27
C GLN A 434 -28.16 -4.34 -18.75
N ILE A 435 -28.33 -5.50 -19.36
CA ILE A 435 -28.07 -5.74 -20.77
C ILE A 435 -29.08 -6.73 -21.35
N GLY A 436 -29.57 -6.44 -22.55
CA GLY A 436 -30.53 -7.30 -23.21
C GLY A 436 -31.98 -7.13 -22.71
N LEU A 437 -32.30 -6.03 -22.03
CA LEU A 437 -33.55 -5.83 -21.33
C LEU A 437 -34.56 -4.95 -22.10
N CYS A 438 -34.08 -4.00 -22.89
CA CYS A 438 -34.95 -3.14 -23.70
C CYS A 438 -35.47 -3.87 -24.95
N ASP A 439 -36.54 -3.33 -25.58
CA ASP A 439 -37.15 -3.91 -26.77
C ASP A 439 -36.20 -4.15 -27.94
N LYS A 440 -35.17 -3.33 -28.07
CA LYS A 440 -34.15 -3.47 -29.12
C LYS A 440 -33.15 -4.61 -28.78
N CYS A 441 -32.71 -4.67 -27.53
CA CYS A 441 -31.68 -5.57 -27.04
C CYS A 441 -32.21 -6.97 -26.73
N SER A 442 -33.46 -7.13 -26.32
CA SER A 442 -34.09 -8.43 -25.95
C SER A 442 -34.12 -9.47 -27.08
N LYS A 443 -33.82 -9.03 -28.30
CA LYS A 443 -33.76 -9.91 -29.50
C LYS A 443 -32.42 -10.61 -29.68
N LYS A 444 -31.39 -10.23 -28.88
CA LYS A 444 -30.04 -10.81 -28.93
C LYS A 444 -29.65 -11.36 -27.57
N LEU A 445 -28.71 -12.29 -27.58
CA LEU A 445 -28.13 -12.78 -26.31
C LEU A 445 -27.28 -11.68 -25.64
N PRO A 446 -27.28 -11.57 -24.32
CA PRO A 446 -26.42 -10.63 -23.59
C PRO A 446 -24.94 -10.74 -23.98
N SER A 447 -24.43 -11.96 -24.19
CA SER A 447 -23.04 -12.18 -24.62
C SER A 447 -22.74 -11.68 -26.04
N GLU A 448 -23.75 -11.61 -26.92
CA GLU A 448 -23.58 -11.06 -28.25
C GLU A 448 -23.55 -9.54 -28.20
N LEU A 449 -24.49 -8.94 -27.48
CA LEU A 449 -24.53 -7.49 -27.24
C LEU A 449 -23.23 -6.98 -26.59
N PHE A 450 -22.77 -7.68 -25.58
CA PHE A 450 -21.52 -7.35 -24.88
C PHE A 450 -20.31 -7.46 -25.83
N ALA A 451 -20.19 -8.55 -26.59
CA ALA A 451 -19.10 -8.71 -27.54
C ALA A 451 -19.12 -7.66 -28.67
N GLU A 452 -20.31 -7.38 -29.24
CA GLU A 452 -20.47 -6.35 -30.25
C GLU A 452 -20.02 -4.97 -29.75
N HIS A 453 -20.39 -4.64 -28.51
CA HIS A 453 -19.99 -3.36 -27.90
C HIS A 453 -18.47 -3.30 -27.66
N VAL A 454 -17.87 -4.31 -27.07
CA VAL A 454 -16.42 -4.39 -26.86
C VAL A 454 -15.66 -4.26 -28.19
N ILE A 455 -16.11 -4.96 -29.24
CA ILE A 455 -15.50 -4.89 -30.59
C ILE A 455 -15.63 -3.49 -31.17
N ALA A 456 -16.76 -2.80 -30.96
CA ALA A 456 -16.96 -1.44 -31.43
C ALA A 456 -16.00 -0.46 -30.74
N MET A 457 -15.85 -0.54 -29.42
CA MET A 457 -14.90 0.30 -28.65
C MET A 457 -13.46 0.00 -29.07
N HIS A 458 -13.06 -1.27 -29.13
CA HIS A 458 -11.75 -1.70 -29.59
C HIS A 458 -11.43 -1.13 -30.98
N SER A 459 -12.37 -1.29 -31.95
CA SER A 459 -12.20 -0.81 -33.31
C SER A 459 -12.11 0.73 -33.38
N TYR A 460 -12.84 1.43 -32.51
CA TYR A 460 -12.79 2.89 -32.46
C TYR A 460 -11.43 3.39 -31.94
N LEU A 461 -10.92 2.80 -30.87
CA LEU A 461 -9.61 3.13 -30.32
C LEU A 461 -8.48 2.77 -31.29
N ALA A 462 -8.58 1.62 -31.98
CA ALA A 462 -7.58 1.19 -32.96
C ALA A 462 -7.43 2.19 -34.13
N LYS A 463 -8.51 2.84 -34.58
CA LYS A 463 -8.46 3.92 -35.60
C LYS A 463 -7.66 5.14 -35.14
N LYS A 464 -7.54 5.32 -33.81
CA LYS A 464 -6.74 6.39 -33.18
C LYS A 464 -5.31 5.95 -32.84
N GLY A 465 -4.92 4.71 -33.18
CA GLY A 465 -3.63 4.11 -32.79
C GLY A 465 -3.53 3.73 -31.31
N LEU A 466 -4.65 3.64 -30.63
CA LEU A 466 -4.74 3.29 -29.22
C LEU A 466 -5.19 1.85 -29.03
N LYS A 467 -4.77 1.23 -27.92
CA LYS A 467 -5.17 -0.10 -27.49
C LYS A 467 -6.17 -0.02 -26.37
N MET A 468 -6.97 -1.05 -26.24
CA MET A 468 -8.01 -1.14 -25.22
C MET A 468 -7.55 -1.93 -24.01
N MET A 469 -7.94 -1.46 -22.82
CA MET A 469 -7.98 -2.22 -21.57
C MET A 469 -9.41 -2.26 -21.05
N MET A 470 -9.76 -3.27 -20.26
CA MET A 470 -11.09 -3.39 -19.63
C MET A 470 -11.06 -4.28 -18.41
N TRP A 471 -12.06 -4.12 -17.55
CA TRP A 471 -12.33 -5.05 -16.46
C TRP A 471 -12.86 -6.38 -17.00
N SER A 472 -12.56 -7.48 -16.32
CA SER A 472 -12.86 -8.83 -16.82
C SER A 472 -13.97 -9.58 -16.10
N ASP A 473 -14.57 -9.00 -15.07
CA ASP A 473 -15.60 -9.66 -14.24
C ASP A 473 -16.74 -10.25 -15.04
N MET A 474 -17.21 -9.55 -16.09
CA MET A 474 -18.28 -10.00 -16.98
C MET A 474 -17.88 -11.17 -17.91
N LEU A 475 -16.60 -11.54 -17.94
CA LEU A 475 -16.07 -12.64 -18.75
C LEU A 475 -15.82 -13.93 -17.94
N HIS A 476 -16.03 -13.90 -16.63
CA HIS A 476 -15.87 -15.05 -15.77
C HIS A 476 -17.18 -15.83 -15.61
N PRO A 477 -17.17 -17.17 -15.75
CA PRO A 477 -18.34 -18.01 -15.49
C PRO A 477 -18.53 -18.18 -13.97
N ALA A 478 -18.78 -17.10 -13.25
CA ALA A 478 -19.01 -17.11 -11.82
C ALA A 478 -20.49 -17.41 -11.50
N PRO A 479 -20.80 -17.97 -10.32
CA PRO A 479 -22.18 -18.31 -9.94
C PRO A 479 -23.17 -17.14 -9.94
N VAL A 480 -22.65 -15.91 -9.94
CA VAL A 480 -23.44 -14.68 -9.88
C VAL A 480 -23.83 -14.16 -11.26
N THR A 481 -23.30 -14.73 -12.34
CA THR A 481 -23.55 -14.24 -13.69
C THR A 481 -24.72 -14.96 -14.36
N ASP A 482 -25.93 -14.72 -13.89
CA ASP A 482 -27.15 -15.07 -14.61
C ASP A 482 -27.23 -14.33 -15.97
N TYR A 483 -26.38 -13.31 -16.17
CA TYR A 483 -26.35 -12.47 -17.37
C TYR A 483 -25.75 -13.14 -18.59
N LEU A 484 -25.08 -14.27 -18.45
CA LEU A 484 -24.48 -15.06 -19.54
C LEU A 484 -23.49 -14.29 -20.43
N THR A 485 -23.01 -13.13 -20.01
CA THR A 485 -22.05 -12.30 -20.76
C THR A 485 -20.69 -12.98 -20.93
N TYR A 486 -20.30 -13.86 -19.99
CA TYR A 486 -19.01 -14.56 -20.02
C TYR A 486 -18.73 -15.31 -21.33
N LYS A 487 -19.78 -15.70 -22.08
CA LYS A 487 -19.64 -16.35 -23.40
C LYS A 487 -19.06 -15.40 -24.47
N ALA A 488 -18.99 -14.10 -24.21
CA ALA A 488 -18.35 -13.12 -25.08
C ALA A 488 -16.83 -13.31 -25.18
N ILE A 489 -16.21 -13.96 -24.19
CA ILE A 489 -14.77 -14.16 -24.08
C ILE A 489 -14.15 -14.75 -25.37
N ASP A 490 -14.84 -15.62 -26.08
CA ASP A 490 -14.36 -16.23 -27.32
C ASP A 490 -14.51 -15.33 -28.56
N LYS A 491 -15.35 -14.30 -28.48
CA LYS A 491 -15.73 -13.44 -29.61
C LYS A 491 -14.92 -12.14 -29.69
N ILE A 492 -14.36 -11.68 -28.57
CA ILE A 492 -13.67 -10.38 -28.46
C ILE A 492 -12.18 -10.47 -28.85
N PRO A 493 -11.57 -9.35 -29.31
CA PRO A 493 -10.16 -9.28 -29.69
C PRO A 493 -9.22 -9.67 -28.56
N LYS A 494 -8.15 -10.45 -28.89
CA LYS A 494 -7.24 -11.01 -27.88
C LYS A 494 -6.07 -10.07 -27.50
N ASP A 495 -5.91 -8.98 -28.17
CA ASP A 495 -4.93 -7.93 -27.87
C ASP A 495 -5.42 -6.93 -26.81
N ILE A 496 -6.67 -7.04 -26.38
CA ILE A 496 -7.21 -6.30 -25.23
C ILE A 496 -6.51 -6.80 -23.96
N ILE A 497 -6.03 -5.87 -23.13
CA ILE A 497 -5.48 -6.20 -21.81
C ILE A 497 -6.62 -6.25 -20.81
N MET A 498 -6.70 -7.35 -20.07
CA MET A 498 -7.72 -7.59 -19.05
C MET A 498 -7.20 -7.17 -17.67
N LEU A 499 -7.94 -6.32 -16.98
CA LEU A 499 -7.78 -6.10 -15.56
C LEU A 499 -8.68 -7.11 -14.84
N ASP A 500 -8.03 -8.03 -14.14
CA ASP A 500 -8.66 -9.21 -13.59
C ASP A 500 -9.23 -8.95 -12.21
N PHE A 501 -10.54 -8.85 -12.10
CA PHE A 501 -11.20 -8.79 -10.80
C PHE A 501 -12.56 -9.49 -10.82
N ILE A 502 -13.03 -9.88 -9.64
CA ILE A 502 -14.38 -10.39 -9.41
C ILE A 502 -14.79 -10.14 -7.96
N TRP A 503 -16.01 -9.64 -7.74
CA TRP A 503 -16.50 -9.31 -6.40
C TRP A 503 -16.62 -10.53 -5.48
N TYR A 504 -17.05 -11.66 -6.03
CA TYR A 504 -17.20 -12.90 -5.27
C TYR A 504 -15.95 -13.76 -5.43
N PHE A 505 -14.87 -13.20 -4.98
CA PHE A 505 -13.57 -13.82 -5.00
C PHE A 505 -13.57 -15.13 -4.20
N HIS A 506 -13.21 -16.21 -4.87
CA HIS A 506 -12.98 -17.49 -4.21
C HIS A 506 -11.47 -17.64 -3.96
N PRO A 507 -11.02 -17.74 -2.69
CA PRO A 507 -9.59 -17.70 -2.36
C PRO A 507 -8.78 -18.85 -3.00
N ASN A 508 -9.45 -19.94 -3.40
CA ASN A 508 -8.81 -21.11 -4.03
C ASN A 508 -8.90 -21.11 -5.56
N ARG A 509 -9.40 -20.05 -6.20
CA ARG A 509 -9.46 -19.95 -7.66
C ARG A 509 -8.46 -18.94 -8.17
N ASP A 510 -7.69 -19.36 -9.16
CA ASP A 510 -6.85 -18.49 -9.97
C ASP A 510 -7.70 -18.03 -11.15
N ILE A 511 -8.42 -16.92 -10.97
CA ILE A 511 -9.42 -16.42 -11.93
C ILE A 511 -8.78 -16.00 -13.26
N GLU A 512 -7.53 -15.58 -13.25
CA GLU A 512 -6.76 -15.25 -14.44
C GLU A 512 -6.55 -16.42 -15.39
N ASP A 513 -6.60 -17.68 -14.92
CA ASP A 513 -6.35 -18.86 -15.75
C ASP A 513 -7.32 -18.98 -16.93
N ASN A 514 -8.58 -18.59 -16.72
CA ASN A 514 -9.55 -18.56 -17.80
C ASN A 514 -9.16 -17.56 -18.90
N LEU A 515 -8.74 -16.37 -18.53
CA LEU A 515 -8.32 -15.31 -19.46
C LEU A 515 -7.03 -15.68 -20.20
N LEU A 516 -6.04 -16.16 -19.46
CA LEU A 516 -4.74 -16.59 -20.00
C LEU A 516 -4.91 -17.76 -21.00
N SER A 517 -5.77 -18.73 -20.68
CA SER A 517 -6.06 -19.87 -21.58
C SER A 517 -6.70 -19.44 -22.90
N LYS A 518 -7.33 -18.27 -22.93
CA LYS A 518 -7.93 -17.68 -24.14
C LYS A 518 -6.97 -16.75 -24.88
N GLY A 519 -5.73 -16.59 -24.39
CA GLY A 519 -4.67 -15.82 -25.06
C GLY A 519 -4.65 -14.34 -24.73
N PHE A 520 -5.34 -13.89 -23.70
CA PHE A 520 -5.27 -12.50 -23.23
C PHE A 520 -4.01 -12.27 -22.41
N LYS A 521 -3.54 -11.03 -22.40
CA LYS A 521 -2.65 -10.52 -21.35
C LYS A 521 -3.48 -10.01 -20.18
N VAL A 522 -3.02 -10.28 -18.97
CA VAL A 522 -3.77 -10.01 -17.77
C VAL A 522 -2.94 -9.21 -16.78
N ALA A 523 -3.54 -8.19 -16.18
CA ALA A 523 -3.06 -7.55 -14.97
C ALA A 523 -4.03 -7.87 -13.83
N VAL A 524 -3.51 -8.09 -12.62
CA VAL A 524 -4.40 -8.25 -11.47
C VAL A 524 -4.98 -6.88 -11.14
N GLY A 525 -6.28 -6.76 -11.25
CA GLY A 525 -7.02 -5.55 -10.96
C GLY A 525 -7.54 -5.51 -9.53
N ASN A 526 -7.81 -4.31 -9.04
CA ASN A 526 -8.42 -4.07 -7.75
C ASN A 526 -7.73 -4.80 -6.59
N LEU A 527 -6.40 -4.68 -6.54
CA LEU A 527 -5.57 -5.36 -5.56
C LEU A 527 -5.85 -4.90 -4.13
N TYR A 528 -6.10 -5.89 -3.28
CA TYR A 528 -6.13 -5.73 -1.83
C TYR A 528 -5.24 -6.79 -1.20
N SER A 529 -4.34 -6.39 -0.33
CA SER A 529 -3.40 -7.29 0.35
C SER A 529 -4.06 -8.44 1.12
N SER A 530 -5.28 -8.24 1.61
CA SER A 530 -6.03 -9.25 2.35
C SER A 530 -6.76 -10.27 1.48
N HIS A 531 -6.93 -10.00 0.18
CA HIS A 531 -7.78 -10.79 -0.70
C HIS A 531 -7.04 -11.73 -1.64
N TYR A 532 -5.72 -11.57 -1.77
CA TYR A 532 -4.95 -12.33 -2.75
C TYR A 532 -3.91 -13.23 -2.10
N PRO A 533 -4.33 -14.35 -1.49
CA PRO A 533 -3.39 -15.39 -1.17
C PRO A 533 -2.76 -15.90 -2.48
N ARG A 534 -1.51 -16.31 -2.42
CA ARG A 534 -0.76 -16.83 -3.57
C ARG A 534 -0.51 -15.82 -4.71
N PHE A 535 -0.53 -14.52 -4.41
CA PHE A 535 -0.29 -13.49 -5.42
C PHE A 535 1.03 -13.70 -6.15
N LYS A 536 2.10 -13.98 -5.41
CA LYS A 536 3.43 -14.27 -5.96
C LYS A 536 3.42 -15.37 -7.04
N SER A 537 2.67 -16.45 -6.83
CA SER A 537 2.56 -17.54 -7.81
C SER A 537 1.72 -17.12 -9.02
N ARG A 538 0.68 -16.33 -8.82
CA ARG A 538 -0.23 -15.89 -9.88
C ARG A 538 0.46 -14.92 -10.85
N VAL A 539 1.15 -13.91 -10.35
CA VAL A 539 1.81 -12.90 -11.22
C VAL A 539 3.00 -13.46 -12.01
N LYS A 540 3.49 -14.65 -11.67
CA LYS A 540 4.54 -15.35 -12.41
C LYS A 540 4.04 -16.14 -13.63
N LYS A 541 2.74 -16.32 -13.77
CA LYS A 541 2.18 -17.05 -14.91
C LYS A 541 2.46 -16.31 -16.22
N ASP A 542 2.74 -17.05 -17.27
CA ASP A 542 2.95 -16.48 -18.59
C ASP A 542 1.70 -15.71 -19.08
N GLY A 543 1.89 -14.49 -19.58
CA GLY A 543 0.81 -13.59 -19.96
C GLY A 543 0.36 -12.62 -18.89
N MET A 544 0.78 -12.79 -17.63
CA MET A 544 0.61 -11.78 -16.57
C MET A 544 1.58 -10.62 -16.78
N ILE A 545 1.10 -9.39 -16.55
CA ILE A 545 1.91 -8.17 -16.75
C ILE A 545 2.11 -7.34 -15.48
N GLY A 546 1.52 -7.75 -14.37
CA GLY A 546 1.59 -7.03 -13.08
C GLY A 546 0.21 -6.83 -12.48
N GLY A 547 -0.02 -5.67 -11.89
CA GLY A 547 -1.29 -5.35 -11.25
C GLY A 547 -1.47 -3.88 -10.90
N GLU A 548 -2.64 -3.55 -10.40
CA GLU A 548 -2.98 -2.20 -9.94
C GLU A 548 -3.73 -2.23 -8.60
N VAL A 549 -3.65 -1.12 -7.87
CA VAL A 549 -4.40 -0.86 -6.64
C VAL A 549 -5.48 0.16 -6.96
N SER A 550 -6.73 -0.22 -6.78
CA SER A 550 -7.87 0.68 -7.07
C SER A 550 -8.33 1.46 -5.86
N MET A 551 -8.68 2.72 -6.08
CA MET A 551 -9.36 3.58 -5.13
C MET A 551 -10.73 3.97 -5.67
N TRP A 552 -11.78 3.28 -5.23
CA TRP A 552 -13.17 3.49 -5.64
C TRP A 552 -13.92 4.53 -4.81
N LEU A 553 -13.24 5.12 -3.83
CA LEU A 553 -13.76 6.19 -3.00
C LEU A 553 -13.02 7.49 -3.32
N ILE A 554 -13.45 8.57 -2.70
CA ILE A 554 -12.79 9.87 -2.82
C ILE A 554 -11.30 9.73 -2.48
N THR A 555 -10.44 10.23 -3.35
CA THR A 555 -8.99 10.30 -3.13
C THR A 555 -8.68 11.43 -2.13
N ASP A 556 -8.85 11.09 -0.87
CA ASP A 556 -8.69 11.96 0.29
C ASP A 556 -7.85 11.24 1.34
N GLU A 557 -7.10 11.98 2.15
CA GLU A 557 -6.20 11.40 3.15
C GLU A 557 -6.93 10.50 4.13
N ASP A 558 -8.00 11.00 4.73
CA ASP A 558 -8.75 10.25 5.73
C ASP A 558 -9.34 8.96 5.17
N ILE A 559 -9.88 9.03 3.96
CA ILE A 559 -10.51 7.88 3.31
C ILE A 559 -9.44 6.86 2.89
N LEU A 560 -8.33 7.30 2.31
CA LEU A 560 -7.21 6.40 1.97
C LEU A 560 -6.66 5.69 3.20
N ALA A 561 -6.53 6.40 4.32
CA ALA A 561 -6.07 5.84 5.58
C ALA A 561 -7.09 4.86 6.17
N LYS A 562 -8.36 5.28 6.32
CA LYS A 562 -9.43 4.49 6.93
C LYS A 562 -9.79 3.23 6.14
N ASN A 563 -9.60 3.24 4.84
CA ASN A 563 -9.81 2.06 3.99
C ASN A 563 -8.57 1.16 3.85
N GLY A 564 -7.48 1.48 4.51
CA GLY A 564 -6.22 0.74 4.39
C GLY A 564 -5.51 0.89 3.05
N LYS A 565 -5.94 1.83 2.19
CA LYS A 565 -5.36 1.98 0.85
C LYS A 565 -3.93 2.48 0.87
N LEU A 566 -3.56 3.37 1.79
CA LEU A 566 -2.17 3.80 1.95
C LEU A 566 -1.28 2.61 2.31
N TRP A 567 -1.76 1.73 3.19
CA TRP A 567 -1.05 0.52 3.52
C TRP A 567 -1.00 -0.45 2.31
N ASP A 568 -2.12 -0.66 1.61
CA ASP A 568 -2.16 -1.49 0.39
C ASP A 568 -1.16 -0.99 -0.66
N ILE A 569 -1.12 0.31 -0.93
CA ILE A 569 -0.15 0.91 -1.86
C ILE A 569 1.29 0.56 -1.46
N MET A 570 1.63 0.72 -0.18
CA MET A 570 2.98 0.48 0.31
C MET A 570 3.32 -1.02 0.36
N TYR A 571 2.41 -1.87 0.82
CA TYR A 571 2.61 -3.31 0.89
C TYR A 571 2.72 -3.95 -0.50
N LEU A 572 1.82 -3.59 -1.41
CA LEU A 572 1.79 -4.16 -2.75
C LEU A 572 2.93 -3.63 -3.62
N SER A 573 3.51 -2.48 -3.30
CA SER A 573 4.70 -1.98 -3.97
C SER A 573 5.87 -2.95 -3.84
N GLU A 574 6.12 -3.49 -2.64
CA GLU A 574 7.16 -4.50 -2.42
C GLU A 574 6.91 -5.74 -3.28
N MET A 575 5.68 -6.23 -3.29
CA MET A 575 5.30 -7.41 -4.04
C MET A 575 5.45 -7.21 -5.56
N LEU A 576 5.02 -6.08 -6.09
CA LEU A 576 5.09 -5.77 -7.52
C LEU A 576 6.53 -5.47 -7.97
N TRP A 577 7.31 -4.85 -7.10
CA TRP A 577 8.70 -4.48 -7.38
C TRP A 577 9.64 -5.67 -7.24
N ASN A 578 9.62 -6.35 -6.11
CA ASN A 578 10.49 -7.47 -5.79
C ASN A 578 9.70 -8.76 -5.54
N THR A 579 8.97 -9.23 -6.56
CA THR A 579 8.11 -10.43 -6.45
C THR A 579 8.85 -11.66 -5.93
N GLU A 580 10.11 -11.85 -6.30
CA GLU A 580 10.90 -13.01 -5.87
C GLU A 580 11.27 -12.93 -4.38
N GLY A 581 11.66 -11.75 -3.91
CA GLY A 581 12.00 -11.52 -2.50
C GLY A 581 10.79 -11.37 -1.57
N PHE A 582 9.60 -11.17 -2.13
CA PHE A 582 8.38 -10.98 -1.35
C PHE A 582 7.88 -12.28 -0.73
N ASP A 583 7.55 -12.25 0.56
CA ASP A 583 6.96 -13.37 1.29
C ASP A 583 5.59 -13.00 1.87
N GLU A 584 4.53 -13.49 1.23
CA GLU A 584 3.13 -13.25 1.63
C GLU A 584 2.80 -13.73 3.05
N THR A 585 3.58 -14.67 3.58
CA THR A 585 3.37 -15.22 4.93
C THR A 585 3.88 -14.28 6.02
N ASN A 586 4.72 -13.32 5.66
CA ASN A 586 5.37 -12.40 6.60
C ASN A 586 4.75 -11.00 6.63
N ARG A 587 3.45 -10.94 6.53
CA ARG A 587 2.68 -9.70 6.57
C ARG A 587 3.04 -8.81 7.78
N LYS A 588 3.32 -9.41 8.93
CA LYS A 588 3.70 -8.68 10.15
C LYS A 588 4.92 -7.79 9.93
N THR A 589 6.00 -8.33 9.38
CA THR A 589 7.24 -7.55 9.13
C THR A 589 7.00 -6.38 8.18
N TYR A 590 6.26 -6.59 7.08
CA TYR A 590 5.95 -5.50 6.17
C TYR A 590 5.10 -4.43 6.85
N THR A 591 4.13 -4.83 7.67
CA THR A 591 3.30 -3.90 8.43
C THR A 591 4.13 -3.08 9.41
N GLU A 592 5.06 -3.71 10.12
CA GLU A 592 5.99 -3.00 11.02
C GLU A 592 6.87 -2.00 10.27
N ILE A 593 7.41 -2.38 9.11
CA ILE A 593 8.20 -1.49 8.26
C ILE A 593 7.36 -0.29 7.80
N ILE A 594 6.18 -0.55 7.28
CA ILE A 594 5.29 0.48 6.76
C ILE A 594 4.85 1.42 7.88
N SER A 595 4.40 0.88 9.00
CA SER A 595 3.89 1.67 10.12
C SER A 595 4.99 2.47 10.81
N LYS A 596 6.14 1.86 11.06
CA LYS A 596 7.23 2.47 11.82
C LYS A 596 8.07 3.46 11.03
N TYR A 597 8.33 3.20 9.77
CA TYR A 597 9.29 3.96 8.97
C TYR A 597 8.67 4.73 7.81
N ILE A 598 7.69 4.16 7.13
CA ILE A 598 7.18 4.71 5.88
C ILE A 598 6.03 5.69 6.11
N GLN A 599 5.02 5.31 6.86
CA GLN A 599 3.84 6.16 7.10
C GLN A 599 4.21 7.47 7.83
N PRO A 600 4.96 7.44 8.95
CA PRO A 600 5.37 8.68 9.61
C PRO A 600 6.18 9.61 8.72
N ALA A 601 7.09 9.05 7.90
CA ALA A 601 7.94 9.84 7.00
C ALA A 601 7.18 10.52 5.86
N THR A 602 6.05 9.94 5.42
CA THR A 602 5.27 10.43 4.27
C THR A 602 4.04 11.25 4.66
N ARG A 603 3.46 11.00 5.82
CA ARG A 603 2.19 11.61 6.27
C ARG A 603 2.16 13.12 6.16
N ASP A 604 3.12 13.81 6.74
CA ASP A 604 3.16 15.28 6.73
C ASP A 604 3.44 15.84 5.33
N LYS A 605 4.19 15.13 4.51
CA LYS A 605 4.45 15.51 3.12
C LYS A 605 3.19 15.48 2.28
N ILE A 606 2.38 14.42 2.41
CA ILE A 606 1.11 14.32 1.69
C ILE A 606 0.15 15.43 2.14
N ARG A 607 0.12 15.75 3.42
CA ARG A 607 -0.69 16.84 3.97
C ARG A 607 -0.26 18.23 3.51
N GLY A 608 0.97 18.38 3.02
CA GLY A 608 1.56 19.67 2.72
C GLY A 608 1.92 20.48 3.98
N LYS A 609 2.10 19.80 5.10
CA LYS A 609 2.45 20.37 6.41
C LYS A 609 3.83 19.94 6.91
N PHE A 610 4.67 19.53 6.00
CA PHE A 610 6.01 19.05 6.31
C PHE A 610 6.92 20.18 6.84
N ARG A 611 7.60 19.92 7.96
CA ARG A 611 8.65 20.79 8.50
C ARG A 611 10.01 20.09 8.38
N PRO A 612 10.91 20.56 7.51
CA PRO A 612 12.20 19.91 7.25
C PRO A 612 13.09 19.75 8.48
N HIS A 613 12.98 20.68 9.44
CA HIS A 613 13.84 20.72 10.63
C HIS A 613 13.22 20.08 11.87
N GLY A 614 12.02 19.49 11.74
CA GLY A 614 11.29 18.90 12.85
C GLY A 614 10.63 19.94 13.77
N TYR A 615 10.19 19.48 14.91
CA TYR A 615 9.53 20.29 15.95
C TYR A 615 10.40 20.34 17.21
N THR A 616 10.27 21.42 17.97
CA THR A 616 10.76 21.46 19.35
C THR A 616 9.72 20.79 20.25
N GLU A 617 10.16 19.81 21.03
CA GLU A 617 9.28 18.99 21.87
C GLU A 617 9.27 19.50 23.32
N THR A 618 8.09 19.45 23.92
CA THR A 618 7.89 19.70 25.36
C THR A 618 7.05 18.58 25.92
N ARG A 619 7.64 17.70 26.72
CA ARG A 619 6.91 16.63 27.42
C ARG A 619 6.29 17.19 28.71
N PHE A 620 4.99 16.94 28.93
CA PHE A 620 4.28 17.39 30.12
C PHE A 620 4.28 16.31 31.18
N GLU A 621 4.38 16.75 32.45
CA GLU A 621 4.26 15.86 33.59
C GLU A 621 2.80 15.38 33.72
N LEU A 622 2.62 14.06 33.86
CA LEU A 622 1.33 13.43 34.06
C LEU A 622 1.07 13.23 35.55
N SER A 623 0.00 13.83 36.05
CA SER A 623 -0.52 13.54 37.40
C SER A 623 -1.84 12.75 37.24
N GLY A 624 -2.00 11.67 38.02
CA GLY A 624 -3.19 10.83 37.96
C GLY A 624 -2.99 9.48 38.62
N VAL A 625 -3.93 8.56 38.41
CA VAL A 625 -4.01 7.25 39.05
C VAL A 625 -3.44 6.17 38.14
N SER A 626 -2.69 5.24 38.72
CA SER A 626 -2.11 4.09 37.98
C SER A 626 -2.43 2.72 38.58
N ASP A 627 -3.19 2.66 39.67
CA ASP A 627 -3.42 1.42 40.47
C ASP A 627 -4.14 0.31 39.69
N LYS A 628 -4.87 0.65 38.61
CA LYS A 628 -5.58 -0.32 37.78
C LYS A 628 -4.83 -0.68 36.49
N ILE A 629 -3.65 -0.13 36.30
CA ILE A 629 -2.85 -0.38 35.09
C ILE A 629 -2.04 -1.66 35.31
N PRO A 630 -2.03 -2.61 34.35
CA PRO A 630 -1.25 -3.84 34.47
C PRO A 630 0.24 -3.55 34.69
N GLU A 631 0.87 -4.34 35.58
CA GLU A 631 2.30 -4.21 35.91
C GLU A 631 3.20 -4.29 34.67
N GLU A 632 2.84 -5.13 33.71
CA GLU A 632 3.56 -5.28 32.45
C GLU A 632 3.56 -3.99 31.62
N LEU A 633 2.43 -3.25 31.63
CA LEU A 633 2.34 -1.96 30.93
C LEU A 633 3.06 -0.84 31.72
N ILE A 634 3.02 -0.86 33.04
CA ILE A 634 3.81 0.05 33.89
C ILE A 634 5.32 -0.21 33.68
N SER A 635 5.73 -1.46 33.52
CA SER A 635 7.13 -1.79 33.22
C SER A 635 7.56 -1.23 31.85
N LEU A 636 6.67 -1.19 30.87
CA LEU A 636 6.92 -0.60 29.56
C LEU A 636 6.88 0.93 29.60
N CYS A 637 5.93 1.50 30.35
CA CYS A 637 5.68 2.94 30.45
C CYS A 637 5.48 3.34 31.92
N PRO A 638 6.56 3.66 32.67
CA PRO A 638 6.50 3.93 34.13
C PRO A 638 5.60 5.12 34.50
N ASP A 639 5.47 6.09 33.62
CA ASP A 639 4.67 7.31 33.84
C ASP A 639 3.19 7.14 33.47
N ALA A 640 2.78 5.94 33.05
CA ALA A 640 1.42 5.70 32.58
C ALA A 640 0.35 5.96 33.67
N LYS A 641 -0.74 6.62 33.28
CA LYS A 641 -1.90 6.98 34.10
C LYS A 641 -3.20 6.56 33.42
N LEU A 642 -4.24 6.31 34.20
CA LEU A 642 -5.58 6.19 33.66
C LEU A 642 -6.02 7.54 33.10
N ALA A 643 -6.48 7.58 31.85
CA ALA A 643 -6.78 8.82 31.15
C ALA A 643 -7.88 9.66 31.84
N GLU A 644 -8.87 9.02 32.43
CA GLU A 644 -9.95 9.69 33.17
C GLU A 644 -9.47 10.49 34.38
N SER A 645 -8.33 10.13 34.94
CA SER A 645 -7.76 10.77 36.12
C SER A 645 -6.84 11.96 35.81
N ILE A 646 -6.48 12.16 34.53
CA ILE A 646 -5.49 13.17 34.15
C ILE A 646 -6.07 14.58 34.06
N ARG A 647 -5.27 15.53 34.51
CA ARG A 647 -5.42 16.94 34.20
C ARG A 647 -4.04 17.56 34.01
N VAL A 648 -3.72 17.93 32.79
CA VAL A 648 -2.39 18.45 32.44
C VAL A 648 -2.44 19.94 32.22
N ALA A 649 -1.65 20.69 32.98
CA ALA A 649 -1.47 22.13 32.77
C ALA A 649 -0.40 22.34 31.69
N VAL A 650 -0.79 22.92 30.56
CA VAL A 650 0.08 23.09 29.39
C VAL A 650 0.73 24.47 29.38
N ASN A 651 -0.06 25.51 29.61
CA ASN A 651 0.37 26.93 29.72
C ASN A 651 1.27 27.39 28.56
N GLY A 652 1.02 26.93 27.33
CA GLY A 652 1.88 27.20 26.18
C GLY A 652 1.16 27.18 24.84
N LYS A 653 1.83 27.65 23.79
CA LYS A 653 1.39 27.60 22.41
C LYS A 653 2.09 26.43 21.72
N TYR A 654 1.35 25.61 21.01
CA TYR A 654 1.86 24.44 20.29
C TYR A 654 1.11 24.27 18.98
N ASP A 655 1.83 23.86 17.94
CA ASP A 655 1.23 23.55 16.64
C ASP A 655 0.51 22.21 16.68
N ARG A 656 1.09 21.27 17.44
CA ARG A 656 0.59 19.89 17.57
C ARG A 656 0.69 19.41 19.00
N ILE A 657 -0.16 18.46 19.37
CA ILE A 657 -0.06 17.69 20.60
C ILE A 657 0.04 16.22 20.25
N VAL A 658 1.02 15.52 20.78
CA VAL A 658 1.11 14.06 20.70
C VAL A 658 0.55 13.46 21.98
N PHE A 659 -0.37 12.54 21.83
CA PHE A 659 -0.93 11.72 22.91
C PHE A 659 -0.36 10.32 22.79
N GLU A 660 0.50 9.92 23.72
CA GLU A 660 1.02 8.57 23.84
C GLU A 660 0.04 7.76 24.67
N HIS A 661 -0.71 6.83 24.07
CA HIS A 661 -1.81 6.17 24.74
C HIS A 661 -2.05 4.74 24.22
N ALA A 662 -2.80 3.95 25.00
CA ALA A 662 -3.28 2.63 24.63
C ALA A 662 -4.59 2.32 25.34
N THR A 663 -5.38 1.41 24.81
CA THR A 663 -6.54 0.88 25.53
C THR A 663 -6.16 -0.37 26.34
N LEU A 664 -6.82 -0.58 27.48
CA LEU A 664 -6.66 -1.77 28.30
C LEU A 664 -7.53 -2.91 27.76
N ASN A 665 -8.65 -3.18 28.35
CA ASN A 665 -9.51 -4.29 27.99
C ASN A 665 -10.42 -3.94 26.82
N ILE A 666 -10.44 -4.80 25.81
CA ILE A 666 -11.39 -4.69 24.70
C ILE A 666 -12.33 -5.88 24.78
N ALA A 667 -13.64 -5.63 24.87
CA ALA A 667 -14.62 -6.70 24.83
C ALA A 667 -14.49 -7.49 23.51
N PRO A 668 -14.50 -8.83 23.52
CA PRO A 668 -14.24 -9.65 22.33
C PRO A 668 -15.10 -9.30 21.11
N ARG A 669 -16.34 -8.87 21.32
CA ARG A 669 -17.25 -8.45 20.22
C ARG A 669 -16.81 -7.17 19.53
N ILE A 670 -15.98 -6.36 20.15
CA ILE A 670 -15.57 -5.03 19.64
C ILE A 670 -14.36 -5.13 18.73
N VAL A 671 -13.59 -6.19 18.83
CA VAL A 671 -12.55 -6.51 17.85
C VAL A 671 -13.13 -6.56 16.43
N TRP A 672 -14.43 -6.82 16.29
CA TRP A 672 -15.18 -6.85 15.05
C TRP A 672 -15.76 -5.49 14.63
N MET A 673 -15.69 -4.47 15.50
CA MET A 673 -16.27 -3.14 15.28
C MET A 673 -15.17 -2.08 15.40
N PRO A 674 -14.35 -1.93 14.38
CA PRO A 674 -13.32 -0.91 14.35
C PRO A 674 -13.90 0.50 14.27
N ASN A 675 -13.07 1.50 14.56
CA ASN A 675 -13.44 2.92 14.55
C ASN A 675 -14.56 3.29 15.53
N PHE A 676 -14.74 2.51 16.62
CA PHE A 676 -15.62 2.94 17.67
C PHE A 676 -14.98 4.05 18.51
N ASP A 677 -15.82 4.96 18.99
CA ASP A 677 -15.37 6.07 19.81
C ASP A 677 -14.97 5.56 21.21
N VAL A 678 -13.73 5.84 21.62
CA VAL A 678 -13.21 5.55 22.96
C VAL A 678 -13.47 6.72 23.91
N GLY A 679 -13.36 7.93 23.41
CA GLY A 679 -13.53 9.18 24.15
C GLY A 679 -12.85 10.33 23.42
N LYS A 680 -12.54 11.39 24.16
CA LYS A 680 -11.85 12.55 23.61
C LYS A 680 -10.99 13.27 24.63
N TYR A 681 -9.89 13.84 24.19
CA TYR A 681 -9.18 14.84 24.94
C TYR A 681 -9.82 16.19 24.72
N ILE A 682 -10.05 16.91 25.82
CA ILE A 682 -10.60 18.26 25.82
C ILE A 682 -9.42 19.21 26.02
N ILE A 683 -9.21 20.11 25.08
CA ILE A 683 -8.16 21.10 25.08
C ILE A 683 -8.81 22.47 25.35
N GLU A 684 -8.58 23.02 26.56
CA GLU A 684 -9.06 24.32 26.97
C GLU A 684 -7.98 25.37 26.74
N TYR A 685 -8.31 26.47 26.07
CA TYR A 685 -7.43 27.61 25.87
C TYR A 685 -7.63 28.68 26.95
N GLU A 686 -6.63 29.57 27.12
CA GLU A 686 -6.68 30.63 28.14
C GLU A 686 -7.84 31.61 27.92
N ASP A 687 -8.28 31.80 26.69
CA ASP A 687 -9.40 32.67 26.32
C ASP A 687 -10.78 32.01 26.50
N GLY A 688 -10.82 30.76 26.98
CA GLY A 688 -12.05 30.00 27.19
C GLY A 688 -12.53 29.20 25.97
N GLU A 689 -11.86 29.28 24.83
CA GLU A 689 -12.13 28.39 23.69
C GLU A 689 -11.83 26.95 24.05
N ILE A 690 -12.53 26.01 23.41
CA ILE A 690 -12.37 24.58 23.64
C ILE A 690 -12.24 23.86 22.30
N SER A 691 -11.25 23.00 22.19
CA SER A 691 -11.11 22.02 21.11
C SER A 691 -11.15 20.60 21.64
N ALA A 692 -11.41 19.64 20.78
CA ALA A 692 -11.42 18.22 21.13
C ALA A 692 -10.56 17.41 20.17
N ALA A 693 -9.81 16.44 20.71
CA ALA A 693 -9.16 15.41 19.96
C ALA A 693 -9.91 14.09 20.16
N GLU A 694 -10.64 13.66 19.15
CA GLU A 694 -11.44 12.44 19.18
C GLU A 694 -10.54 11.20 19.17
N ILE A 695 -10.84 10.23 20.03
CA ILE A 695 -10.07 8.99 20.15
C ILE A 695 -10.92 7.83 19.64
N ARG A 696 -10.43 7.17 18.59
CA ARG A 696 -11.11 6.07 17.96
C ARG A 696 -10.22 4.83 17.89
N TYR A 697 -10.78 3.72 18.30
CA TYR A 697 -10.09 2.44 18.26
C TYR A 697 -9.73 2.04 16.82
N ALA A 698 -8.50 1.57 16.62
CA ALA A 698 -7.91 1.18 15.35
C ALA A 698 -7.78 2.32 14.29
N GLU A 699 -8.11 3.55 14.67
CA GLU A 699 -7.81 4.75 13.88
C GLU A 699 -6.58 5.48 14.46
N ASN A 700 -6.60 5.77 15.75
CA ASN A 700 -5.51 6.49 16.43
C ASN A 700 -5.11 5.90 17.80
N VAL A 701 -5.74 4.83 18.22
CA VAL A 701 -5.36 4.06 19.43
C VAL A 701 -5.62 2.58 19.20
N MET A 702 -4.79 1.73 19.82
CA MET A 702 -4.95 0.28 19.85
C MET A 702 -4.86 -0.27 21.28
N CYS A 703 -5.28 -1.50 21.48
CA CYS A 703 -5.02 -2.21 22.74
C CYS A 703 -3.51 -2.39 22.94
N TYR A 704 -3.03 -2.20 24.18
CA TYR A 704 -1.62 -2.34 24.49
C TYR A 704 -1.07 -3.77 24.19
N LYS A 705 -1.93 -4.79 24.17
CA LYS A 705 -1.61 -6.17 23.75
C LYS A 705 -1.77 -6.38 22.26
N SER A 706 -1.54 -5.38 21.45
CA SER A 706 -1.61 -5.44 20.01
C SER A 706 -0.25 -5.18 19.40
N SER A 707 0.02 -5.85 18.29
CA SER A 707 1.05 -5.39 17.36
C SER A 707 0.38 -4.56 16.26
N TYR A 708 1.16 -3.81 15.50
CA TYR A 708 0.66 -3.13 14.29
C TYR A 708 0.30 -4.11 13.16
N ALA A 709 0.51 -5.41 13.37
CA ALA A 709 0.05 -6.46 12.47
C ALA A 709 -1.42 -6.80 12.72
N LEU A 710 -2.17 -7.03 11.67
CA LEU A 710 -3.57 -7.45 11.74
C LEU A 710 -3.71 -8.81 12.44
N PRO A 711 -4.59 -8.94 13.43
CA PRO A 711 -5.05 -10.23 13.90
C PRO A 711 -5.69 -11.04 12.76
N LYS A 712 -5.49 -12.36 12.75
CA LYS A 712 -5.97 -13.26 11.68
C LYS A 712 -7.45 -13.10 11.34
N HIS A 713 -8.30 -12.87 12.33
CA HIS A 713 -9.75 -12.70 12.13
C HIS A 713 -10.16 -11.36 11.52
N GLN A 714 -9.30 -10.34 11.56
CA GLN A 714 -9.54 -9.04 10.94
C GLN A 714 -9.14 -9.00 9.46
N GLN A 715 -8.52 -10.05 8.93
CA GLN A 715 -8.18 -10.14 7.50
C GLN A 715 -9.38 -10.07 6.57
N TYR A 716 -10.58 -10.30 7.08
CA TYR A 716 -11.83 -10.18 6.32
C TYR A 716 -12.34 -8.74 6.21
N TYR A 717 -11.85 -7.82 7.03
CA TYR A 717 -12.31 -6.43 7.09
C TYR A 717 -11.32 -5.48 6.44
N ARG A 718 -11.15 -5.65 5.14
CA ARG A 718 -10.24 -4.86 4.30
C ARG A 718 -10.44 -3.34 4.33
N HIS A 719 -11.61 -2.90 4.80
CA HIS A 719 -12.02 -1.49 4.71
C HIS A 719 -11.55 -0.65 5.89
N PHE A 720 -10.79 -1.20 6.80
CA PHE A 720 -10.61 -0.59 8.09
C PHE A 720 -9.17 -0.20 8.44
N GLY A 721 -8.22 -0.45 7.57
CA GLY A 721 -6.86 0.10 7.66
C GLY A 721 -6.07 -0.25 8.92
N TYR A 722 -6.15 -1.50 9.36
CA TYR A 722 -5.60 -1.90 10.64
C TYR A 722 -4.16 -2.32 10.66
N GLU A 723 -3.54 -2.36 9.53
CA GLU A 723 -2.16 -2.76 9.42
C GLU A 723 -1.17 -1.69 9.85
N GLY A 724 -1.53 -0.90 10.77
CA GLY A 724 -0.83 0.27 11.24
C GLY A 724 -1.72 1.48 11.02
N THR A 725 -1.95 2.24 12.04
CA THR A 725 -2.79 3.40 11.92
C THR A 725 -2.05 4.52 11.21
N TRP A 726 -2.70 5.18 10.26
CA TRP A 726 -2.14 6.35 9.61
C TRP A 726 -2.00 7.54 10.55
N PHE A 727 -2.81 7.56 11.61
CA PHE A 727 -2.94 8.69 12.54
C PHE A 727 -2.12 8.55 13.80
N SER A 728 -1.50 7.39 14.05
CA SER A 728 -0.64 7.16 15.20
C SER A 728 0.54 6.29 14.85
N ASP A 729 1.61 6.45 15.60
CA ASP A 729 2.87 5.75 15.47
C ASP A 729 3.13 4.86 16.69
N PRO A 730 3.83 3.72 16.58
CA PRO A 730 4.27 2.98 17.75
C PRO A 730 5.37 3.78 18.47
N VAL A 731 5.14 4.18 19.71
CA VAL A 731 6.11 4.96 20.51
C VAL A 731 6.78 4.13 21.59
N TYR A 732 6.09 3.14 22.13
CA TYR A 732 6.66 2.12 23.02
C TYR A 732 6.32 0.75 22.49
N GLU A 733 7.30 -0.11 22.39
CA GLU A 733 7.14 -1.49 21.97
C GLU A 733 7.87 -2.42 22.94
N GLY A 734 7.25 -3.55 23.26
CA GLY A 734 7.83 -4.53 24.16
C GLY A 734 7.11 -5.88 24.07
N LYS A 735 7.47 -6.79 24.98
CA LYS A 735 6.77 -8.05 25.13
C LYS A 735 6.43 -8.26 26.59
N ASN A 736 5.25 -8.85 26.83
CA ASN A 736 4.87 -9.28 28.17
C ASN A 736 5.61 -10.59 28.58
N THR A 737 5.35 -11.04 29.79
CA THR A 737 5.97 -12.27 30.32
C THR A 737 5.61 -13.55 29.56
N TYR A 738 4.55 -13.51 28.75
CA TYR A 738 4.11 -14.61 27.88
C TYR A 738 4.65 -14.52 26.46
N GLY A 739 5.49 -13.49 26.15
CA GLY A 739 6.04 -13.26 24.82
C GLY A 739 5.07 -12.59 23.85
N GLU A 740 3.92 -12.10 24.31
CA GLU A 740 2.96 -11.37 23.49
C GLU A 740 3.43 -9.94 23.25
N ASP A 741 3.18 -9.41 22.05
CA ASP A 741 3.56 -8.06 21.69
C ASP A 741 2.74 -7.03 22.51
N MET A 742 3.44 -6.00 22.98
CA MET A 742 2.85 -4.83 23.62
C MET A 742 3.24 -3.56 22.87
N THR A 743 2.28 -2.67 22.65
CA THR A 743 2.52 -1.42 21.94
C THR A 743 1.70 -0.27 22.55
N VAL A 744 2.32 0.89 22.69
CA VAL A 744 1.65 2.16 22.98
C VAL A 744 1.77 3.05 21.76
N SER A 745 0.66 3.64 21.34
CA SER A 745 0.55 4.48 20.13
C SER A 745 0.75 5.96 20.48
N GLY A 746 1.45 6.70 19.62
CA GLY A 746 1.56 8.16 19.67
C GLY A 746 0.65 8.79 18.62
N PHE A 747 -0.47 9.33 19.04
CA PHE A 747 -1.41 10.04 18.18
C PHE A 747 -1.06 11.52 18.08
N VAL A 748 -0.82 12.01 16.87
CA VAL A 748 -0.49 13.41 16.60
C VAL A 748 -1.77 14.18 16.28
N TRP A 749 -2.20 15.03 17.18
CA TRP A 749 -3.34 15.93 16.98
C TRP A 749 -2.87 17.30 16.51
N GLU A 750 -3.46 17.77 15.39
CA GLU A 750 -3.22 19.11 14.84
C GLU A 750 -4.02 20.15 15.65
N ASN A 751 -3.33 21.11 16.23
CA ASN A 751 -4.01 22.20 16.96
C ASN A 751 -4.66 23.16 15.97
N PRO A 752 -6.01 23.34 15.99
CA PRO A 752 -6.69 24.26 15.09
C PRO A 752 -6.39 25.74 15.42
N TYR A 753 -5.86 26.01 16.62
CA TYR A 753 -5.52 27.35 17.07
C TYR A 753 -4.08 27.45 17.60
N PRO A 754 -3.05 27.29 16.73
CA PRO A 754 -1.66 27.22 17.17
C PRO A 754 -1.16 28.52 17.83
N ASP A 755 -1.79 29.65 17.53
CA ASP A 755 -1.47 30.95 18.12
C ASP A 755 -2.11 31.17 19.50
N LYS A 756 -3.08 30.36 19.91
CA LYS A 756 -3.68 30.43 21.24
C LYS A 756 -2.90 29.64 22.27
N ARG A 757 -2.83 30.14 23.48
CA ARG A 757 -2.21 29.41 24.60
C ARG A 757 -3.16 28.36 25.12
N ILE A 758 -2.74 27.11 25.08
CA ILE A 758 -3.46 25.99 25.72
C ILE A 758 -3.26 26.13 27.24
N LYS A 759 -4.36 26.11 27.99
CA LYS A 759 -4.39 26.17 29.43
C LYS A 759 -4.30 24.79 30.05
N THR A 760 -5.24 23.90 29.68
CA THR A 760 -5.31 22.54 30.23
C THR A 760 -5.72 21.52 29.17
N ILE A 761 -5.32 20.27 29.40
CA ILE A 761 -5.79 19.09 28.69
C ILE A 761 -6.38 18.14 29.72
N THR A 762 -7.61 17.67 29.44
CA THR A 762 -8.31 16.64 30.22
C THR A 762 -8.87 15.57 29.27
N TYR A 763 -9.25 14.43 29.79
CA TYR A 763 -9.90 13.38 29.01
C TYR A 763 -11.35 13.21 29.45
N THR A 764 -12.23 12.98 28.48
CA THR A 764 -13.64 12.62 28.71
C THR A 764 -13.90 11.29 28.01
N PRO A 765 -14.20 10.22 28.77
CA PRO A 765 -14.56 8.95 28.18
C PRO A 765 -15.89 9.05 27.44
N LYS A 766 -16.07 8.22 26.43
CA LYS A 766 -17.40 7.95 25.94
C LYS A 766 -18.08 6.98 26.92
N GLU A 767 -19.35 7.18 27.23
CA GLU A 767 -20.13 6.26 28.05
C GLU A 767 -20.30 4.91 27.36
N THR A 768 -19.25 4.11 27.41
CA THR A 768 -19.23 2.74 26.91
C THR A 768 -18.34 1.91 27.81
N ASP A 769 -18.86 0.81 28.34
CA ASP A 769 -18.12 -0.16 29.16
C ASP A 769 -17.10 -0.99 28.35
N TYR A 770 -16.55 -0.45 27.25
CA TYR A 770 -15.83 -1.27 26.30
C TYR A 770 -14.32 -1.35 26.55
N CYS A 771 -13.72 -0.26 26.96
CA CYS A 771 -12.29 -0.21 27.28
C CYS A 771 -11.93 1.02 28.10
N ASP A 772 -10.92 0.86 28.95
CA ASP A 772 -10.26 1.97 29.63
C ASP A 772 -9.11 2.49 28.76
N LEU A 773 -8.91 3.80 28.75
CA LEU A 773 -7.77 4.43 28.10
C LEU A 773 -6.65 4.69 29.11
N VAL A 774 -5.45 4.30 28.76
CA VAL A 774 -4.21 4.63 29.47
C VAL A 774 -3.42 5.64 28.67
N ILE A 775 -2.88 6.63 29.33
CA ILE A 775 -2.00 7.62 28.74
C ILE A 775 -0.59 7.46 29.32
N ALA A 776 0.41 7.35 28.44
CA ALA A 776 1.82 7.21 28.78
C ALA A 776 2.58 8.53 28.65
N GLY A 777 2.06 9.49 27.88
CA GLY A 777 2.67 10.79 27.71
C GLY A 777 1.81 11.78 26.94
N ILE A 778 2.06 13.06 27.17
CA ILE A 778 1.56 14.17 26.36
C ILE A 778 2.74 15.05 25.99
N ILE A 779 2.90 15.34 24.70
CA ILE A 779 4.02 16.11 24.17
C ILE A 779 3.48 17.25 23.31
N GLY A 780 3.91 18.48 23.60
CA GLY A 780 3.65 19.65 22.78
C GLY A 780 4.76 19.82 21.73
N LEU A 781 4.39 20.06 20.48
CA LEU A 781 5.28 20.28 19.35
C LEU A 781 5.15 21.72 18.86
N LYS A 782 6.31 22.45 18.71
CA LYS A 782 6.41 23.83 18.20
C LYS A 782 7.22 23.90 16.94
#